data_fdb574b6c89a28f5efea732d807012bc
#
_entry.id   fdb574b6c89a28f5efea732d807012bc
#
_cell.length_a   1.000
_cell.length_b   1.000
_cell.length_c   1.000
_cell.angle_alpha   90.00
_cell.angle_beta   90.00
_cell.angle_gamma   90.00
#
_symmetry.space_group_name_H-M   'P 1'
#
loop_
_entity.id
_entity.type
_entity.pdbx_description
1 polymer ?
#
loop_
_entity_poly.entity_id
_entity_poly.type
_entity_poly.pdbx_seq_one_letter_code
_entity_poly.pdbx_strand_id
1 'polypeptide(L)'
;MENQGLTPAATPATDLARERVEEGEINIYGARVHNLKNVDVTLPRNSLSVITGLSGSGKSSLAFDTLYAEGQRRYIETFSAYARNFMDNIERPDVDKISGLSPVISIEQKTTSKNPRSTVGTVTEIYDFLRLLYARAGVAYSYVSGQKMVKYSEEQIIDLMFKAYEGHKIYILAPLVRNRKGHYRELFETVRRKGFLTVRVDGEILDVMPGMKVNRYQNHNIEVVIDKLVLAEKDLERIRKSVSLAMMQGDGMMMVADQTAADRRSVGMQKLKPNDEEVRFFSKKLMDPESGTSYREPAPHNFSFNSAQGACSKCRGLGTVTVIDKEKVLDGELSVKKGGIIPLGKYKNALIFWEIAAILNNYEDCSIDTPVKELPEEAVDEIFNGVPERLRVPAAIAHTTDDLYVEFNGLADYILHMADADMSAASRRWAEQFSYETTCPHCHGARLNKEALSFLFAGKNIYELASMEMGALYEWLDGVEERVDSRSRAIASEILKEIRTRLKFLLDVGLEYLSLSRSTMTLSGGESQRIRLATQIGSQLVNVLYILDEPSIGLHQRDNVRLINSLKALRDIGNTVVVVEHDKDMMLAADYVVDMGPKAGRLGGEVVFEGTPKQMLESHTLTAQYLNGETAIEVPAERRKGNGHQLTLVGAKGNNLKNVTVSLPLGTFVCVTGVSGSGKSTLINDTLLPILSQKFYRSLRAPLEYEKLRGLSQLDKVVSVDQSPIGRTPRSNPATYTGVFTDIRELFVELPESKMRGYKPGRFSFNVKGGRCEACRGSGYKTIEMNFLPDVLVPCEACQGKRYNHETLEVRFKGKSIGDVLDMTINQAVEFFANVPSILNKIKVLQEVGLGYIKLGQSSTTLSGGESQRVKLATELSKRDTGRTLYILDEPTTGLHFEDIRVLINVLNRLVEKGNTVVVIEHNLDVIKVADYLIDMGPEGGKGGGQVVATGTPEEVAKNGVGHTAPFLAEELRLSKVLQEKHRQAQAGHQK
;
A
#
# COMPACT_ATOMS: atom_id res chain seq x y z
N MET A 1 29.26 -6.78 -81.33
CA MET A 1 28.82 -8.04 -80.83
C MET A 1 28.48 -7.78 -79.40
N GLU A 2 27.30 -7.42 -79.30
CA GLU A 2 26.06 -7.79 -78.66
C GLU A 2 26.04 -7.60 -77.14
N ASN A 3 25.46 -6.46 -76.81
CA ASN A 3 24.91 -6.12 -75.51
C ASN A 3 23.74 -7.10 -75.19
N GLN A 4 23.77 -7.83 -74.11
CA GLN A 4 22.56 -8.38 -73.46
C GLN A 4 22.27 -7.65 -72.19
N GLY A 5 21.23 -6.83 -72.17
CA GLY A 5 20.65 -6.16 -71.06
C GLY A 5 20.06 -7.11 -70.06
N LEU A 6 20.46 -6.95 -68.79
CA LEU A 6 19.77 -7.50 -67.64
C LEU A 6 18.62 -6.56 -67.24
N THR A 7 17.38 -6.95 -67.50
CA THR A 7 16.19 -6.36 -66.94
C THR A 7 16.11 -6.67 -65.43
N PRO A 8 15.86 -5.69 -64.55
CA PRO A 8 15.60 -5.98 -63.11
C PRO A 8 14.26 -6.70 -62.99
N ALA A 9 14.27 -7.84 -62.29
CA ALA A 9 13.07 -8.61 -61.94
C ALA A 9 12.12 -7.72 -61.07
N ALA A 10 10.90 -7.56 -61.57
CA ALA A 10 9.82 -6.91 -60.82
C ALA A 10 9.50 -7.73 -59.59
N THR A 11 9.70 -7.14 -58.43
CA THR A 11 9.19 -7.67 -57.15
C THR A 11 7.68 -7.75 -57.24
N PRO A 12 7.05 -8.91 -56.91
CA PRO A 12 5.62 -9.04 -57.02
C PRO A 12 4.90 -8.06 -56.11
N ALA A 13 3.92 -7.33 -56.66
CA ALA A 13 3.07 -6.37 -55.92
C ALA A 13 2.30 -6.99 -54.75
N THR A 14 2.30 -8.32 -54.66
CA THR A 14 1.71 -9.10 -53.56
C THR A 14 2.49 -9.01 -52.24
N ASP A 15 3.83 -8.81 -52.25
CA ASP A 15 4.63 -8.74 -51.02
C ASP A 15 4.52 -7.37 -50.38
N LEU A 16 4.48 -6.28 -51.16
CA LEU A 16 4.24 -4.93 -50.66
C LEU A 16 2.82 -4.72 -50.08
N ALA A 17 1.83 -5.43 -50.64
CA ALA A 17 0.47 -5.42 -50.10
C ALA A 17 0.37 -6.25 -48.81
N ARG A 18 1.14 -7.35 -48.68
CA ARG A 18 1.24 -8.12 -47.42
C ARG A 18 2.02 -7.37 -46.36
N GLU A 19 3.11 -6.70 -46.68
CA GLU A 19 3.83 -5.85 -45.75
C GLU A 19 3.00 -4.66 -45.21
N ARG A 20 2.16 -4.05 -46.06
CA ARG A 20 1.23 -2.98 -45.63
C ARG A 20 0.09 -3.48 -44.74
N VAL A 21 -0.36 -4.73 -44.93
CA VAL A 21 -1.35 -5.38 -44.05
C VAL A 21 -0.70 -5.74 -42.72
N GLU A 22 0.59 -6.12 -42.70
CA GLU A 22 1.35 -6.39 -41.49
C GLU A 22 1.63 -5.12 -40.61
N GLU A 23 1.65 -3.90 -41.18
CA GLU A 23 1.82 -2.65 -40.41
C GLU A 23 0.62 -2.28 -39.54
N GLY A 24 -0.57 -2.77 -39.83
CA GLY A 24 -1.82 -2.50 -39.08
C GLY A 24 -2.17 -3.51 -37.98
N GLU A 25 -1.39 -4.58 -37.82
CA GLU A 25 -1.72 -5.72 -36.97
C GLU A 25 -0.51 -6.20 -36.16
N ILE A 26 -0.80 -6.81 -35.00
CA ILE A 26 0.17 -7.57 -34.19
C ILE A 26 -0.12 -9.05 -34.45
N ASN A 27 0.81 -9.76 -35.11
CA ASN A 27 0.67 -11.15 -35.41
C ASN A 27 1.58 -12.01 -34.54
N ILE A 28 1.00 -12.97 -33.83
CA ILE A 28 1.66 -13.97 -33.01
C ILE A 28 1.54 -15.31 -33.72
N TYR A 29 2.65 -15.99 -33.98
CA TYR A 29 2.70 -17.28 -34.64
C TYR A 29 3.36 -18.33 -33.74
N GLY A 30 2.68 -19.45 -33.53
CA GLY A 30 3.22 -20.62 -32.86
C GLY A 30 3.52 -20.42 -31.38
N ALA A 31 2.67 -19.74 -30.62
CA ALA A 31 2.88 -19.57 -29.17
C ALA A 31 2.63 -20.91 -28.43
N ARG A 32 3.64 -21.34 -27.63
CA ARG A 32 3.65 -22.60 -26.88
C ARG A 32 3.99 -22.44 -25.38
N VAL A 33 3.93 -21.23 -24.90
CA VAL A 33 4.26 -20.92 -23.48
C VAL A 33 3.23 -21.57 -22.56
N HIS A 34 3.67 -22.27 -21.52
CA HIS A 34 2.86 -22.97 -20.51
C HIS A 34 1.88 -23.99 -21.10
N ASN A 35 0.59 -23.66 -21.17
CA ASN A 35 -0.46 -24.54 -21.69
C ASN A 35 -0.91 -24.19 -23.11
N LEU A 36 -0.31 -23.18 -23.74
CA LEU A 36 -0.65 -22.80 -25.12
C LEU A 36 -0.26 -23.91 -26.10
N LYS A 37 -1.14 -24.21 -27.07
CA LYS A 37 -1.01 -25.31 -28.01
C LYS A 37 -0.69 -24.82 -29.41
N ASN A 38 0.50 -24.24 -29.61
CA ASN A 38 0.95 -23.71 -30.87
C ASN A 38 -0.06 -22.71 -31.47
N VAL A 39 -0.35 -21.69 -30.71
CA VAL A 39 -1.44 -20.73 -30.99
C VAL A 39 -0.97 -19.64 -31.91
N ASP A 40 -1.78 -19.38 -32.96
CA ASP A 40 -1.68 -18.22 -33.83
C ASP A 40 -2.80 -17.24 -33.50
N VAL A 41 -2.47 -15.94 -33.37
CA VAL A 41 -3.43 -14.87 -33.04
C VAL A 41 -3.05 -13.58 -33.75
N THR A 42 -4.06 -12.91 -34.28
CA THR A 42 -3.91 -11.58 -34.89
C THR A 42 -4.68 -10.54 -34.06
N LEU A 43 -4.00 -9.50 -33.62
CA LEU A 43 -4.60 -8.38 -32.86
C LEU A 43 -4.50 -7.09 -33.69
N PRO A 44 -5.60 -6.37 -33.92
CA PRO A 44 -5.54 -5.09 -34.61
C PRO A 44 -4.82 -4.04 -33.75
N ARG A 45 -3.97 -3.22 -34.38
CA ARG A 45 -3.34 -2.07 -33.72
C ARG A 45 -4.32 -0.92 -33.60
N ASN A 46 -4.01 0.02 -32.68
CA ASN A 46 -4.86 1.17 -32.36
C ASN A 46 -6.30 0.75 -32.02
N SER A 47 -6.44 -0.35 -31.31
CA SER A 47 -7.72 -0.94 -30.91
C SER A 47 -7.73 -1.28 -29.42
N LEU A 48 -8.94 -1.43 -28.87
CA LEU A 48 -9.17 -2.04 -27.58
C LEU A 48 -9.50 -3.51 -27.80
N SER A 49 -8.56 -4.41 -27.54
CA SER A 49 -8.71 -5.85 -27.69
C SER A 49 -8.87 -6.51 -26.32
N VAL A 50 -9.85 -7.40 -26.17
CA VAL A 50 -10.10 -8.14 -24.93
C VAL A 50 -9.75 -9.62 -25.13
N ILE A 51 -8.88 -10.16 -24.25
CA ILE A 51 -8.57 -11.59 -24.17
C ILE A 51 -9.38 -12.18 -23.03
N THR A 52 -10.32 -13.08 -23.34
CA THR A 52 -11.24 -13.70 -22.38
C THR A 52 -11.15 -15.22 -22.39
N GLY A 53 -11.98 -15.91 -21.60
CA GLY A 53 -12.07 -17.36 -21.51
C GLY A 53 -12.00 -17.89 -20.08
N LEU A 54 -12.15 -19.18 -19.86
CA LEU A 54 -12.14 -19.82 -18.54
C LEU A 54 -10.86 -19.54 -17.74
N SER A 55 -10.96 -19.57 -16.41
CA SER A 55 -9.78 -19.50 -15.55
C SER A 55 -8.81 -20.66 -15.88
N GLY A 56 -7.52 -20.34 -16.13
CA GLY A 56 -6.52 -21.33 -16.54
C GLY A 56 -6.60 -21.76 -18.01
N SER A 57 -7.35 -21.05 -18.89
CA SER A 57 -7.40 -21.34 -20.33
C SER A 57 -6.15 -20.89 -21.11
N GLY A 58 -5.26 -20.08 -20.53
CA GLY A 58 -4.03 -19.59 -21.16
C GLY A 58 -4.01 -18.11 -21.49
N LYS A 59 -5.00 -17.32 -21.06
CA LYS A 59 -5.09 -15.87 -21.28
C LYS A 59 -3.82 -15.11 -20.85
N SER A 60 -3.43 -15.28 -19.60
CA SER A 60 -2.23 -14.60 -19.05
C SER A 60 -0.96 -15.12 -19.72
N SER A 61 -0.90 -16.41 -20.11
CA SER A 61 0.22 -16.96 -20.86
C SER A 61 0.36 -16.31 -22.24
N LEU A 62 -0.76 -15.98 -22.92
CA LEU A 62 -0.73 -15.27 -24.19
C LEU A 62 -0.38 -13.78 -24.01
N ALA A 63 -1.05 -13.08 -23.07
CA ALA A 63 -0.90 -11.64 -22.89
C ALA A 63 0.42 -11.25 -22.21
N PHE A 64 0.79 -11.90 -21.10
CA PHE A 64 1.93 -11.52 -20.29
C PHE A 64 3.16 -12.37 -20.59
N ASP A 65 3.06 -13.69 -20.54
CA ASP A 65 4.21 -14.58 -20.69
C ASP A 65 4.67 -14.72 -22.15
N THR A 66 3.86 -14.29 -23.14
CA THR A 66 4.22 -14.28 -24.57
C THR A 66 4.37 -12.85 -25.10
N LEU A 67 3.27 -12.08 -25.18
CA LEU A 67 3.25 -10.79 -25.87
C LEU A 67 4.07 -9.72 -25.10
N TYR A 68 3.82 -9.57 -23.78
CA TYR A 68 4.58 -8.64 -22.95
C TYR A 68 6.05 -9.05 -22.82
N ALA A 69 6.31 -10.33 -22.54
CA ALA A 69 7.68 -10.84 -22.36
C ALA A 69 8.55 -10.60 -23.60
N GLU A 70 8.03 -10.85 -24.82
CA GLU A 70 8.76 -10.57 -26.05
C GLU A 70 8.94 -9.07 -26.29
N GLY A 71 7.94 -8.25 -26.02
CA GLY A 71 8.04 -6.80 -26.13
C GLY A 71 9.09 -6.21 -25.19
N GLN A 72 9.13 -6.67 -23.94
CA GLN A 72 10.12 -6.29 -22.93
C GLN A 72 11.53 -6.74 -23.35
N ARG A 73 11.67 -7.98 -23.86
CA ARG A 73 12.94 -8.52 -24.33
C ARG A 73 13.51 -7.66 -25.46
N ARG A 74 12.69 -7.29 -26.46
CA ARG A 74 13.11 -6.42 -27.58
C ARG A 74 13.51 -5.02 -27.11
N TYR A 75 12.81 -4.47 -26.14
CA TYR A 75 13.15 -3.18 -25.56
C TYR A 75 14.51 -3.23 -24.86
N ILE A 76 14.81 -4.28 -24.09
CA ILE A 76 16.10 -4.46 -23.40
C ILE A 76 17.23 -4.69 -24.40
N GLU A 77 16.98 -5.34 -25.54
CA GLU A 77 17.98 -5.49 -26.60
C GLU A 77 18.47 -4.17 -27.20
N THR A 78 17.68 -3.09 -27.09
CA THR A 78 18.11 -1.75 -27.52
C THR A 78 19.14 -1.10 -26.59
N PHE A 79 19.33 -1.63 -25.37
CA PHE A 79 20.28 -1.08 -24.41
C PHE A 79 21.72 -1.43 -24.77
N SER A 80 22.68 -0.63 -24.23
CA SER A 80 24.10 -0.89 -24.39
C SER A 80 24.49 -2.27 -23.85
N ALA A 81 25.54 -2.89 -24.39
CA ALA A 81 26.05 -4.18 -23.91
C ALA A 81 26.39 -4.17 -22.41
N TYR A 82 26.86 -3.01 -21.89
CA TYR A 82 27.12 -2.83 -20.46
C TYR A 82 25.82 -2.91 -19.64
N ALA A 83 24.77 -2.20 -20.03
CA ALA A 83 23.48 -2.25 -19.34
C ALA A 83 22.82 -3.64 -19.43
N ARG A 84 22.93 -4.33 -20.56
CA ARG A 84 22.43 -5.70 -20.73
C ARG A 84 23.11 -6.72 -19.82
N ASN A 85 24.40 -6.58 -19.54
CA ASN A 85 25.12 -7.46 -18.61
C ASN A 85 24.64 -7.36 -17.15
N PHE A 86 23.98 -6.23 -16.77
CA PHE A 86 23.35 -6.09 -15.45
C PHE A 86 21.90 -6.57 -15.41
N MET A 87 21.29 -6.80 -16.57
CA MET A 87 19.88 -7.16 -16.71
C MET A 87 19.72 -8.62 -17.16
N ASP A 88 20.46 -9.55 -16.63
CA ASP A 88 20.45 -10.98 -16.98
C ASP A 88 19.62 -11.42 -18.21
N ASN A 89 20.02 -12.46 -18.90
CA ASN A 89 19.35 -12.97 -20.10
C ASN A 89 17.86 -13.24 -19.85
N ILE A 90 16.99 -12.35 -20.29
CA ILE A 90 15.55 -12.63 -20.35
C ILE A 90 15.38 -13.70 -21.42
N GLU A 91 14.92 -14.88 -21.01
CA GLU A 91 14.63 -15.99 -21.92
C GLU A 91 13.57 -15.56 -22.95
N ARG A 92 13.81 -15.89 -24.20
CA ARG A 92 12.82 -15.69 -25.27
C ARG A 92 11.62 -16.59 -24.98
N PRO A 93 10.38 -16.08 -25.01
CA PRO A 93 9.20 -16.91 -24.91
C PRO A 93 9.17 -17.96 -26.04
N ASP A 94 8.62 -19.14 -25.77
CA ASP A 94 8.47 -20.21 -26.78
C ASP A 94 7.38 -19.81 -27.79
N VAL A 95 7.83 -19.10 -28.83
CA VAL A 95 7.01 -18.57 -29.92
C VAL A 95 7.82 -18.53 -31.19
N ASP A 96 7.21 -18.88 -32.33
CA ASP A 96 7.92 -18.90 -33.59
C ASP A 96 8.27 -17.46 -34.05
N LYS A 97 7.27 -16.59 -34.18
CA LYS A 97 7.44 -15.19 -34.58
C LYS A 97 6.37 -14.31 -33.96
N ILE A 98 6.74 -13.08 -33.61
CA ILE A 98 5.80 -11.99 -33.32
C ILE A 98 6.19 -10.79 -34.17
N SER A 99 5.24 -10.26 -34.96
CA SER A 99 5.43 -9.06 -35.80
C SER A 99 4.49 -7.93 -35.36
N GLY A 100 4.77 -6.69 -35.78
CA GLY A 100 3.94 -5.51 -35.49
C GLY A 100 3.98 -4.98 -34.03
N LEU A 101 4.90 -5.47 -33.18
CA LEU A 101 5.01 -5.01 -31.79
C LEU A 101 5.48 -3.56 -31.67
N SER A 102 4.72 -2.74 -30.96
CA SER A 102 5.12 -1.45 -30.40
C SER A 102 5.83 -1.61 -29.05
N PRO A 103 6.46 -0.57 -28.49
CA PRO A 103 6.92 -0.56 -27.10
C PRO A 103 5.79 -0.96 -26.16
N VAL A 104 6.08 -1.83 -25.19
CA VAL A 104 5.06 -2.49 -24.38
C VAL A 104 5.09 -1.99 -22.93
N ILE A 105 3.93 -1.72 -22.34
CA ILE A 105 3.74 -1.37 -20.95
C ILE A 105 2.70 -2.30 -20.33
N SER A 106 3.10 -2.97 -19.23
CA SER A 106 2.20 -3.84 -18.47
C SER A 106 1.67 -3.13 -17.22
N ILE A 107 0.38 -3.28 -16.96
CA ILE A 107 -0.30 -2.78 -15.76
C ILE A 107 -0.93 -3.97 -15.01
N GLU A 108 -0.10 -4.63 -14.19
CA GLU A 108 -0.51 -5.80 -13.43
C GLU A 108 -1.07 -5.43 -12.04
N GLN A 109 -1.88 -6.33 -11.48
CA GLN A 109 -2.51 -6.16 -10.17
C GLN A 109 -1.53 -6.35 -8.98
N LYS A 110 -0.48 -7.17 -9.11
CA LYS A 110 0.32 -7.73 -8.01
C LYS A 110 1.30 -6.77 -7.31
N THR A 111 1.48 -5.55 -7.77
CA THR A 111 2.56 -4.69 -7.28
C THR A 111 2.07 -3.53 -6.41
N THR A 112 1.57 -3.82 -5.20
CA THR A 112 1.48 -2.79 -4.17
C THR A 112 2.89 -2.51 -3.63
N SER A 113 3.31 -1.25 -3.65
CA SER A 113 4.59 -0.84 -3.08
C SER A 113 4.61 -1.14 -1.57
N LYS A 114 5.63 -1.85 -1.10
CA LYS A 114 5.84 -2.10 0.33
C LYS A 114 6.57 -0.93 1.03
N ASN A 115 6.88 0.13 0.30
CA ASN A 115 7.58 1.28 0.86
C ASN A 115 6.60 2.15 1.68
N PRO A 116 6.78 2.31 3.00
CA PRO A 116 5.88 3.07 3.86
C PRO A 116 5.87 4.57 3.55
N ARG A 117 6.85 5.05 2.77
CA ARG A 117 6.95 6.46 2.34
C ARG A 117 6.24 6.74 1.02
N SER A 118 5.85 5.70 0.26
CA SER A 118 5.07 5.88 -0.97
C SER A 118 3.65 6.32 -0.67
N THR A 119 3.20 7.36 -1.35
CA THR A 119 1.82 7.87 -1.28
C THR A 119 1.22 7.98 -2.68
N VAL A 120 -0.09 8.11 -2.77
CA VAL A 120 -0.78 8.37 -4.04
C VAL A 120 -0.15 9.57 -4.75
N GLY A 121 0.07 10.68 -4.03
CA GLY A 121 0.66 11.88 -4.60
C GLY A 121 2.09 11.71 -5.14
N THR A 122 2.91 10.84 -4.52
CA THR A 122 4.28 10.57 -5.02
C THR A 122 4.29 9.64 -6.22
N VAL A 123 3.37 8.68 -6.30
CA VAL A 123 3.28 7.76 -7.45
C VAL A 123 2.70 8.45 -8.68
N THR A 124 1.80 9.41 -8.48
CA THR A 124 1.18 10.19 -9.56
C THR A 124 1.99 11.43 -9.94
N GLU A 125 3.12 11.67 -9.28
CA GLU A 125 3.97 12.87 -9.43
C GLU A 125 3.28 14.20 -9.06
N ILE A 126 2.00 14.19 -8.71
CA ILE A 126 1.26 15.41 -8.32
C ILE A 126 1.92 16.08 -7.11
N TYR A 127 2.44 15.29 -6.17
CA TYR A 127 3.13 15.83 -5.00
C TYR A 127 4.41 16.59 -5.38
N ASP A 128 5.08 16.22 -6.46
CA ASP A 128 6.27 16.92 -6.95
C ASP A 128 5.91 18.30 -7.52
N PHE A 129 4.78 18.41 -8.21
CA PHE A 129 4.24 19.70 -8.63
C PHE A 129 3.77 20.55 -7.45
N LEU A 130 3.14 19.96 -6.42
CA LEU A 130 2.81 20.67 -5.19
C LEU A 130 4.05 21.22 -4.49
N ARG A 131 5.12 20.43 -4.35
CA ARG A 131 6.41 20.90 -3.78
C ARG A 131 6.97 22.08 -4.57
N LEU A 132 6.90 22.04 -5.89
CA LEU A 132 7.33 23.14 -6.76
C LEU A 132 6.45 24.36 -6.57
N LEU A 133 5.13 24.21 -6.48
CA LEU A 133 4.17 25.27 -6.23
C LEU A 133 4.49 26.01 -4.92
N TYR A 134 4.66 25.28 -3.83
CA TYR A 134 4.96 25.85 -2.51
C TYR A 134 6.34 26.51 -2.46
N ALA A 135 7.35 25.94 -3.15
CA ALA A 135 8.67 26.54 -3.22
C ALA A 135 8.72 27.84 -4.03
N ARG A 136 7.80 28.02 -5.01
CA ARG A 136 7.85 29.18 -5.94
C ARG A 136 6.78 30.22 -5.65
N ALA A 137 5.61 29.81 -5.24
CA ALA A 137 4.43 30.65 -5.03
C ALA A 137 3.87 30.62 -3.59
N GLY A 138 4.44 29.80 -2.70
CA GLY A 138 4.03 29.73 -1.30
C GLY A 138 4.46 30.96 -0.51
N VAL A 139 3.58 31.45 0.34
CA VAL A 139 3.82 32.57 1.26
C VAL A 139 4.21 32.02 2.64
N ALA A 140 5.39 32.40 3.14
CA ALA A 140 5.89 31.96 4.43
C ALA A 140 5.26 32.72 5.59
N TYR A 141 4.86 31.96 6.63
CA TYR A 141 4.38 32.48 7.92
C TYR A 141 5.26 31.93 9.04
N SER A 142 5.40 32.68 10.12
CA SER A 142 6.13 32.22 11.29
C SER A 142 5.33 31.17 12.06
N TYR A 143 5.94 30.01 12.39
CA TYR A 143 5.32 29.01 13.25
C TYR A 143 5.32 29.43 14.73
N VAL A 144 5.98 30.56 15.08
CA VAL A 144 6.07 31.11 16.43
C VAL A 144 5.00 32.18 16.63
N SER A 145 4.97 33.22 15.77
CA SER A 145 4.04 34.38 15.91
C SER A 145 2.81 34.26 15.03
N GLY A 146 2.81 33.38 14.00
CA GLY A 146 1.74 33.30 13.00
C GLY A 146 1.77 34.44 11.97
N GLN A 147 2.72 35.38 12.07
CA GLN A 147 2.80 36.50 11.15
C GLN A 147 3.48 36.12 9.83
N LYS A 148 3.15 36.90 8.77
CA LYS A 148 3.79 36.75 7.46
C LYS A 148 5.27 37.12 7.56
N MET A 149 6.14 36.27 7.06
CA MET A 149 7.56 36.51 7.01
C MET A 149 7.94 37.51 5.94
N VAL A 150 8.95 38.29 6.22
CA VAL A 150 9.44 39.35 5.36
C VAL A 150 10.90 39.14 4.98
N LYS A 151 11.28 39.68 3.84
CA LYS A 151 12.63 39.71 3.31
C LYS A 151 12.94 41.14 2.89
N TYR A 152 14.04 41.69 3.39
CA TYR A 152 14.39 43.08 3.15
C TYR A 152 15.66 43.17 2.28
N SER A 153 15.70 44.14 1.36
CA SER A 153 16.97 44.59 0.76
C SER A 153 17.73 45.50 1.71
N GLU A 154 19.05 45.69 1.52
CA GLU A 154 19.84 46.60 2.37
C GLU A 154 19.27 48.03 2.35
N GLU A 155 18.80 48.48 1.19
CA GLU A 155 18.17 49.84 1.06
C GLU A 155 16.88 49.93 1.86
N GLN A 156 15.99 48.91 1.76
CA GLN A 156 14.78 48.87 2.57
C GLN A 156 15.07 48.83 4.06
N ILE A 157 16.12 48.12 4.48
CA ILE A 157 16.54 48.10 5.87
C ILE A 157 16.95 49.49 6.35
N ILE A 158 17.76 50.18 5.57
CA ILE A 158 18.20 51.53 5.87
C ILE A 158 17.03 52.49 5.96
N ASP A 159 16.09 52.46 5.00
CA ASP A 159 14.86 53.25 5.02
C ASP A 159 14.00 52.98 6.28
N LEU A 160 13.86 51.70 6.65
CA LEU A 160 13.13 51.30 7.85
C LEU A 160 13.84 51.72 9.15
N MET A 161 15.17 51.69 9.16
CA MET A 161 15.98 52.18 10.27
C MET A 161 15.76 53.70 10.44
N PHE A 162 15.82 54.52 9.36
CA PHE A 162 15.58 55.96 9.44
C PHE A 162 14.17 56.25 9.92
N LYS A 163 13.15 55.58 9.38
CA LYS A 163 11.76 55.73 9.84
C LYS A 163 11.52 55.45 11.31
N ALA A 164 12.26 54.47 11.88
CA ALA A 164 12.05 54.04 13.26
C ALA A 164 12.99 54.68 14.30
N TYR A 165 14.20 55.04 13.88
CA TYR A 165 15.29 55.40 14.81
C TYR A 165 16.03 56.66 14.47
N GLU A 166 15.50 57.55 13.61
CA GLU A 166 16.13 58.86 13.33
C GLU A 166 16.38 59.65 14.60
N GLY A 167 17.61 60.11 14.82
CA GLY A 167 18.05 60.83 16.01
C GLY A 167 18.32 59.93 17.24
N HIS A 168 18.03 58.62 17.19
CA HIS A 168 18.28 57.72 18.29
C HIS A 168 19.71 57.17 18.25
N LYS A 169 20.23 56.83 19.43
CA LYS A 169 21.53 56.17 19.60
C LYS A 169 21.32 54.67 19.51
N ILE A 170 21.84 54.03 18.48
CA ILE A 170 21.63 52.64 18.16
C ILE A 170 22.90 51.84 18.12
N TYR A 171 22.78 50.53 18.38
CA TYR A 171 23.79 49.52 18.04
C TYR A 171 23.36 48.76 16.80
N ILE A 172 24.27 48.59 15.83
CA ILE A 172 24.12 47.69 14.74
C ILE A 172 24.86 46.40 15.10
N LEU A 173 24.13 45.29 15.14
CA LEU A 173 24.60 44.01 15.68
C LEU A 173 24.50 42.92 14.57
N ALA A 174 25.48 41.99 14.58
CA ALA A 174 25.46 40.80 13.75
C ALA A 174 25.30 39.54 14.63
N PRO A 175 24.19 38.79 14.55
CA PRO A 175 23.98 37.56 15.33
C PRO A 175 24.88 36.44 14.86
N LEU A 176 25.69 35.86 15.77
CA LEU A 176 26.57 34.72 15.47
C LEU A 176 26.03 33.41 16.12
N VAL A 177 25.44 33.49 17.30
CA VAL A 177 24.87 32.37 18.04
C VAL A 177 23.49 32.75 18.52
N ARG A 178 22.51 31.87 18.36
CA ARG A 178 21.14 32.08 18.82
C ARG A 178 20.63 30.83 19.55
N ASN A 179 20.33 31.01 20.84
CA ASN A 179 19.74 30.01 21.72
C ASN A 179 20.41 28.63 21.65
N ARG A 180 21.75 28.57 21.73
CA ARG A 180 22.53 27.32 21.65
C ARG A 180 23.50 27.18 22.82
N LYS A 181 23.63 25.93 23.33
CA LYS A 181 24.62 25.58 24.35
C LYS A 181 26.04 25.56 23.77
N GLY A 182 27.02 25.95 24.53
CA GLY A 182 28.42 25.91 24.14
C GLY A 182 29.29 26.89 24.95
N HIS A 183 30.59 26.67 25.01
CA HIS A 183 31.51 27.59 25.68
C HIS A 183 32.06 28.70 24.77
N TYR A 184 31.93 28.56 23.47
CA TYR A 184 32.23 29.52 22.39
C TYR A 184 33.60 30.21 22.41
N ARG A 185 34.62 29.65 23.07
CA ARG A 185 35.98 30.22 23.18
C ARG A 185 36.57 30.50 21.78
N GLU A 186 36.52 29.54 20.86
CA GLU A 186 37.05 29.67 19.50
C GLU A 186 36.30 30.76 18.70
N LEU A 187 35.01 30.91 18.95
CA LEU A 187 34.19 31.96 18.30
C LEU A 187 34.67 33.33 18.74
N PHE A 188 34.87 33.59 20.04
CA PHE A 188 35.38 34.88 20.55
C PHE A 188 36.78 35.18 20.05
N GLU A 189 37.67 34.20 19.97
CA GLU A 189 38.98 34.37 19.36
C GLU A 189 38.89 34.70 17.85
N THR A 190 37.95 34.11 17.13
CA THR A 190 37.71 34.40 15.70
C THR A 190 37.17 35.80 15.48
N VAL A 191 36.21 36.23 16.31
CA VAL A 191 35.64 37.59 16.33
C VAL A 191 36.75 38.61 16.55
N ARG A 192 37.59 38.37 17.55
CA ARG A 192 38.76 39.24 17.84
C ARG A 192 39.76 39.31 16.73
N ARG A 193 40.11 38.18 16.10
CA ARG A 193 40.99 38.13 14.92
C ARG A 193 40.50 38.92 13.71
N LYS A 194 39.15 39.00 13.56
CA LYS A 194 38.49 39.81 12.55
C LYS A 194 38.46 41.33 12.90
N GLY A 195 39.00 41.72 14.04
CA GLY A 195 39.10 43.14 14.47
C GLY A 195 37.88 43.65 15.25
N PHE A 196 36.93 42.80 15.62
CA PHE A 196 35.79 43.22 16.45
C PHE A 196 36.17 43.09 17.92
N LEU A 197 36.00 44.18 18.67
CA LEU A 197 36.41 44.26 20.07
C LEU A 197 35.25 44.12 21.08
N THR A 198 34.02 44.24 20.60
CA THR A 198 32.84 44.26 21.47
C THR A 198 31.79 43.25 20.96
N VAL A 199 31.22 42.51 21.86
CA VAL A 199 30.11 41.57 21.62
C VAL A 199 28.97 41.85 22.57
N ARG A 200 27.77 41.46 22.21
CA ARG A 200 26.63 41.38 23.12
C ARG A 200 26.39 39.91 23.42
N VAL A 201 26.38 39.52 24.64
CA VAL A 201 26.17 38.15 25.15
C VAL A 201 24.97 38.15 26.07
N ASP A 202 23.94 37.43 25.74
CA ASP A 202 22.70 37.30 26.48
C ASP A 202 22.07 38.65 26.91
N GLY A 203 22.23 39.69 26.06
CA GLY A 203 21.74 41.03 26.29
C GLY A 203 22.78 42.00 26.85
N GLU A 204 23.93 41.53 27.36
CA GLU A 204 24.98 42.36 27.96
C GLU A 204 26.09 42.66 26.95
N ILE A 205 26.50 43.93 26.83
CA ILE A 205 27.60 44.35 26.00
C ILE A 205 28.93 44.17 26.72
N LEU A 206 29.82 43.33 26.16
CA LEU A 206 31.08 42.95 26.78
C LEU A 206 32.22 43.15 25.79
N ASP A 207 33.41 43.53 26.29
CA ASP A 207 34.63 43.55 25.49
C ASP A 207 35.21 42.15 25.32
N VAL A 208 35.65 41.80 24.12
CA VAL A 208 36.20 40.48 23.80
C VAL A 208 37.63 40.34 24.36
N MET A 209 37.77 39.66 25.49
CA MET A 209 39.03 39.38 26.13
C MET A 209 39.69 38.10 25.61
N PRO A 210 41.04 37.98 25.61
CA PRO A 210 41.71 36.72 25.31
C PRO A 210 41.23 35.60 26.26
N GLY A 211 40.84 34.46 25.65
CA GLY A 211 40.39 33.30 26.40
C GLY A 211 38.95 33.40 26.95
N MET A 212 38.17 34.40 26.51
CA MET A 212 36.77 34.58 26.92
C MET A 212 35.97 33.32 26.59
N LYS A 213 35.10 32.93 27.54
CA LYS A 213 34.20 31.76 27.41
C LYS A 213 32.90 32.01 28.18
N VAL A 214 31.83 31.35 27.77
CA VAL A 214 30.53 31.38 28.45
C VAL A 214 30.19 30.01 29.06
N ASN A 215 29.13 29.89 29.79
CA ASN A 215 28.73 28.64 30.46
C ASN A 215 28.30 27.59 29.44
N ARG A 216 28.99 26.45 29.38
CA ARG A 216 28.77 25.38 28.43
C ARG A 216 27.37 24.80 28.47
N TYR A 217 26.71 24.81 29.61
CA TYR A 217 25.45 24.10 29.85
C TYR A 217 24.20 24.98 29.67
N GLN A 218 24.37 26.29 29.48
CA GLN A 218 23.29 27.25 29.23
C GLN A 218 23.18 27.58 27.72
N ASN A 219 21.96 27.96 27.30
CA ASN A 219 21.78 28.50 25.96
C ASN A 219 22.21 29.97 25.96
N HIS A 220 22.98 30.34 24.90
CA HIS A 220 23.48 31.70 24.75
C HIS A 220 23.02 32.32 23.44
N ASN A 221 22.85 33.64 23.46
CA ASN A 221 22.76 34.52 22.32
C ASN A 221 24.03 35.35 22.27
N ILE A 222 24.76 35.34 21.15
CA ILE A 222 26.02 36.06 20.97
C ILE A 222 25.93 36.86 19.68
N GLU A 223 26.01 38.18 19.77
CA GLU A 223 26.03 39.10 18.68
C GLU A 223 27.31 39.92 18.66
N VAL A 224 27.85 40.19 17.49
CA VAL A 224 29.00 41.11 17.32
C VAL A 224 28.45 42.53 17.18
N VAL A 225 28.99 43.47 17.90
CA VAL A 225 28.73 44.89 17.76
C VAL A 225 29.51 45.39 16.54
N ILE A 226 28.83 45.71 15.47
CA ILE A 226 29.46 46.23 14.24
C ILE A 226 29.67 47.72 14.30
N ASP A 227 28.66 48.45 14.76
CA ASP A 227 28.76 49.89 14.91
C ASP A 227 27.86 50.41 16.07
N LYS A 228 28.25 51.58 16.62
CA LYS A 228 27.51 52.35 17.60
C LYS A 228 27.47 53.77 17.12
N LEU A 229 26.25 54.26 16.80
CA LEU A 229 26.10 55.61 16.24
C LEU A 229 24.75 56.22 16.61
N VAL A 230 24.61 57.56 16.45
CA VAL A 230 23.36 58.25 16.43
C VAL A 230 22.87 58.30 14.98
N LEU A 231 21.69 57.78 14.70
CA LEU A 231 21.19 57.67 13.33
C LEU A 231 20.84 59.07 12.79
N ALA A 232 21.60 59.51 11.78
CA ALA A 232 21.42 60.81 11.11
C ALA A 232 21.78 60.72 9.65
N GLU A 233 21.08 61.50 8.76
CA GLU A 233 21.30 61.44 7.31
C GLU A 233 22.75 61.78 6.88
N LYS A 234 23.42 62.63 7.65
CA LYS A 234 24.81 63.02 7.39
C LYS A 234 25.78 61.82 7.42
N ASP A 235 25.41 60.71 8.12
CA ASP A 235 26.25 59.51 8.29
C ASP A 235 25.81 58.37 7.38
N LEU A 236 25.00 58.64 6.32
CA LEU A 236 24.39 57.59 5.44
C LEU A 236 25.41 56.62 4.86
N GLU A 237 26.58 57.09 4.39
CA GLU A 237 27.60 56.24 3.84
C GLU A 237 28.25 55.30 4.90
N ARG A 238 28.37 55.76 6.13
CA ARG A 238 28.83 54.93 7.26
C ARG A 238 27.79 53.90 7.62
N ILE A 239 26.51 54.27 7.64
CA ILE A 239 25.41 53.37 7.91
C ILE A 239 25.32 52.27 6.84
N ARG A 240 25.43 52.60 5.56
CA ARG A 240 25.48 51.61 4.47
C ARG A 240 26.60 50.60 4.66
N LYS A 241 27.80 51.04 5.00
CA LYS A 241 28.94 50.14 5.26
C LYS A 241 28.71 49.26 6.48
N SER A 242 28.15 49.83 7.56
CA SER A 242 27.88 49.10 8.79
C SER A 242 26.76 48.06 8.60
N VAL A 243 25.69 48.40 7.86
CA VAL A 243 24.60 47.46 7.50
C VAL A 243 25.14 46.33 6.64
N SER A 244 25.89 46.63 5.58
CA SER A 244 26.50 45.60 4.71
C SER A 244 27.42 44.67 5.47
N LEU A 245 28.27 45.23 6.36
CA LEU A 245 29.19 44.48 7.21
C LEU A 245 28.44 43.61 8.22
N ALA A 246 27.39 44.14 8.84
CA ALA A 246 26.51 43.37 9.74
C ALA A 246 25.83 42.20 9.03
N MET A 247 25.28 42.42 7.85
CA MET A 247 24.69 41.38 7.01
C MET A 247 25.71 40.32 6.61
N MET A 248 26.93 40.69 6.27
CA MET A 248 28.00 39.74 5.90
C MET A 248 28.41 38.88 7.11
N GLN A 249 28.59 39.45 8.32
CA GLN A 249 29.02 38.74 9.50
C GLN A 249 27.88 37.88 10.10
N GLY A 250 26.62 38.33 10.02
CA GLY A 250 25.45 37.65 10.52
C GLY A 250 24.77 36.70 9.50
N ASP A 251 25.48 36.33 8.42
CA ASP A 251 24.94 35.40 7.39
C ASP A 251 23.59 35.87 6.80
N GLY A 252 23.51 37.16 6.46
CA GLY A 252 22.35 37.79 5.88
C GLY A 252 21.29 38.26 6.92
N MET A 253 21.63 38.27 8.20
CA MET A 253 20.81 38.81 9.29
C MET A 253 21.56 39.91 10.04
N MET A 254 20.85 40.90 10.53
CA MET A 254 21.33 41.90 11.45
C MET A 254 20.27 42.30 12.49
N MET A 255 20.71 42.93 13.52
CA MET A 255 19.86 43.45 14.59
C MET A 255 20.16 44.92 14.82
N VAL A 256 19.16 45.66 15.20
CA VAL A 256 19.29 47.04 15.72
C VAL A 256 18.76 47.07 17.15
N ALA A 257 19.58 47.54 18.05
CA ALA A 257 19.18 47.77 19.44
C ALA A 257 19.15 49.28 19.75
N ASP A 258 18.00 49.81 20.23
CA ASP A 258 17.85 51.22 20.55
C ASP A 258 18.30 51.52 21.99
N GLN A 259 19.46 52.15 22.12
CA GLN A 259 19.99 52.56 23.39
C GLN A 259 19.25 53.79 23.95
N THR A 260 18.65 54.65 23.12
CA THR A 260 17.93 55.85 23.59
C THR A 260 16.69 55.45 24.39
N ALA A 261 16.02 54.39 23.99
CA ALA A 261 14.88 53.84 24.72
C ALA A 261 15.29 53.27 26.09
N ALA A 262 16.46 52.60 26.16
CA ALA A 262 17.02 52.09 27.40
C ALA A 262 17.44 53.23 28.35
N ASP A 263 18.10 54.26 27.82
CA ASP A 263 18.52 55.43 28.58
C ASP A 263 17.33 56.21 29.17
N ARG A 264 16.22 56.33 28.45
CA ARG A 264 14.98 56.97 28.96
C ARG A 264 14.29 56.20 30.07
N ARG A 265 14.38 54.89 30.10
CA ARG A 265 13.79 54.03 31.13
C ARG A 265 14.68 53.93 32.41
N SER A 266 15.98 54.16 32.29
CA SER A 266 16.92 54.12 33.43
C SER A 266 16.80 55.33 34.35
N VAL A 267 16.08 56.40 33.94
CA VAL A 267 15.78 57.60 34.77
C VAL A 267 14.61 57.38 35.75
N GLY A 268 13.82 56.31 35.56
CA GLY A 268 12.77 55.86 36.47
C GLY A 268 13.15 54.58 37.18
N MET A 269 13.56 54.65 38.46
CA MET A 269 13.98 53.54 39.30
C MET A 269 13.09 52.28 39.24
N GLN A 270 13.37 51.37 38.29
CA GLN A 270 13.03 49.96 38.35
C GLN A 270 14.13 49.16 37.65
N LYS A 271 14.71 48.17 38.35
CA LYS A 271 15.71 47.25 37.80
C LYS A 271 15.07 46.51 36.62
N LEU A 272 15.40 46.92 35.43
CA LEU A 272 15.00 46.28 34.20
C LEU A 272 15.72 44.92 34.05
N LYS A 273 14.96 43.89 33.73
CA LYS A 273 15.52 42.59 33.30
C LYS A 273 16.24 42.76 31.96
N PRO A 274 17.30 41.97 31.65
CA PRO A 274 18.13 42.11 30.43
C PRO A 274 17.39 42.00 29.11
N ASN A 275 16.09 41.74 29.10
CA ASN A 275 15.26 41.49 27.88
C ASN A 275 14.35 42.68 27.47
N ASP A 276 14.44 43.86 28.08
CA ASP A 276 13.55 45.01 27.81
C ASP A 276 14.09 46.01 26.80
N GLU A 277 15.20 45.68 26.07
CA GLU A 277 15.64 46.49 24.93
C GLU A 277 14.76 46.23 23.74
N GLU A 278 14.30 47.30 23.06
CA GLU A 278 13.58 47.25 21.82
C GLU A 278 14.55 46.84 20.70
N VAL A 279 14.71 45.53 20.52
CA VAL A 279 15.59 44.93 19.51
C VAL A 279 14.76 44.55 18.29
N ARG A 280 15.13 45.12 17.12
CA ARG A 280 14.51 44.79 15.88
C ARG A 280 15.43 44.00 14.97
N PHE A 281 14.91 42.93 14.41
CA PHE A 281 15.62 42.07 13.48
C PHE A 281 15.39 42.47 12.04
N PHE A 282 16.43 42.36 11.21
CA PHE A 282 16.37 42.57 9.76
C PHE A 282 17.11 41.44 9.08
N SER A 283 16.60 40.97 7.94
CA SER A 283 17.21 39.85 7.22
C SER A 283 17.00 39.99 5.71
N LYS A 284 18.00 39.52 4.96
CA LYS A 284 17.88 39.24 3.51
C LYS A 284 17.19 37.89 3.26
N LYS A 285 17.08 37.03 4.30
CA LYS A 285 16.34 35.78 4.27
C LYS A 285 14.92 36.02 4.81
N LEU A 286 14.01 35.08 4.52
CA LEU A 286 12.67 35.09 5.10
C LEU A 286 12.76 35.06 6.63
N MET A 287 12.19 36.04 7.29
CA MET A 287 12.30 36.21 8.73
C MET A 287 11.02 36.81 9.32
N ASP A 288 10.70 36.34 10.51
CA ASP A 288 9.69 36.93 11.38
C ASP A 288 10.28 38.19 12.08
N PRO A 289 9.72 39.38 11.85
CA PRO A 289 10.23 40.62 12.43
C PRO A 289 10.19 40.68 13.97
N GLU A 290 9.24 39.95 14.60
CA GLU A 290 9.03 39.97 16.06
C GLU A 290 9.94 38.95 16.77
N SER A 291 9.87 37.68 16.33
CA SER A 291 10.64 36.62 16.99
C SER A 291 12.06 36.45 16.44
N GLY A 292 12.37 37.09 15.30
CA GLY A 292 13.63 36.91 14.58
C GLY A 292 13.82 35.47 14.04
N THR A 293 12.80 34.64 14.07
CA THR A 293 12.85 33.31 13.49
C THR A 293 13.04 33.44 11.98
N SER A 294 14.04 32.75 11.41
CA SER A 294 14.34 32.82 9.98
C SER A 294 14.24 31.47 9.32
N TYR A 295 13.71 31.44 8.09
CA TYR A 295 13.62 30.28 7.25
C TYR A 295 14.71 30.31 6.17
N ARG A 296 15.07 29.11 5.69
CA ARG A 296 15.92 28.97 4.54
C ARG A 296 15.19 29.43 3.26
N GLU A 297 15.93 29.71 2.19
CA GLU A 297 15.33 29.95 0.87
C GLU A 297 14.48 28.72 0.50
N PRO A 298 13.18 28.89 0.17
CA PRO A 298 12.31 27.76 -0.11
C PRO A 298 12.71 27.06 -1.40
N ALA A 299 12.96 25.75 -1.30
CA ALA A 299 13.28 24.87 -2.42
C ALA A 299 12.39 23.60 -2.35
N PRO A 300 12.13 22.92 -3.48
CA PRO A 300 11.23 21.78 -3.50
C PRO A 300 11.56 20.67 -2.49
N HIS A 301 12.83 20.47 -2.14
CA HIS A 301 13.26 19.49 -1.15
C HIS A 301 12.87 19.84 0.29
N ASN A 302 12.63 21.13 0.61
CA ASN A 302 12.12 21.56 1.92
C ASN A 302 10.68 21.10 2.18
N PHE A 303 9.93 20.82 1.12
CA PHE A 303 8.54 20.35 1.17
C PHE A 303 8.42 18.83 0.95
N SER A 304 9.56 18.10 0.97
CA SER A 304 9.58 16.66 0.79
C SER A 304 9.75 15.93 2.12
N PHE A 305 8.83 15.06 2.44
CA PHE A 305 8.94 14.18 3.60
C PHE A 305 9.99 13.05 3.41
N ASN A 306 10.54 12.90 2.19
CA ASN A 306 11.65 11.99 1.89
C ASN A 306 13.02 12.68 2.01
N SER A 307 13.03 13.99 2.21
CA SER A 307 14.25 14.80 2.42
C SER A 307 14.46 15.06 3.91
N ALA A 308 15.70 14.94 4.38
CA ALA A 308 16.05 15.28 5.77
C ALA A 308 15.74 16.74 6.15
N GLN A 309 15.64 17.64 5.17
CA GLN A 309 15.38 19.06 5.35
C GLN A 309 13.88 19.37 5.50
N GLY A 310 12.99 18.56 4.89
CA GLY A 310 11.54 18.75 4.94
C GLY A 310 10.84 17.80 5.91
N ALA A 311 11.44 16.66 6.21
CA ALA A 311 10.82 15.63 7.03
C ALA A 311 10.66 16.04 8.51
N CYS A 312 9.59 15.60 9.14
CA CYS A 312 9.42 15.69 10.59
C CYS A 312 10.56 14.94 11.30
N SER A 313 11.22 15.59 12.26
CA SER A 313 12.38 15.03 12.97
C SER A 313 12.01 13.78 13.81
N LYS A 314 10.78 13.68 14.34
CA LYS A 314 10.35 12.55 15.19
C LYS A 314 10.02 11.31 14.36
N CYS A 315 9.15 11.42 13.36
CA CYS A 315 8.72 10.29 12.53
C CYS A 315 9.56 10.11 11.25
N ARG A 316 10.54 10.97 11.00
CA ARG A 316 11.42 10.93 9.82
C ARG A 316 10.65 10.79 8.49
N GLY A 317 9.50 11.46 8.40
CA GLY A 317 8.66 11.47 7.19
C GLY A 317 7.65 10.32 7.07
N LEU A 318 7.49 9.47 8.08
CA LEU A 318 6.52 8.37 8.06
C LEU A 318 5.08 8.82 8.37
N GLY A 319 4.93 9.88 9.20
CA GLY A 319 3.61 10.35 9.66
C GLY A 319 3.06 9.59 10.86
N THR A 320 3.56 8.38 11.11
CA THR A 320 3.23 7.53 12.24
C THR A 320 4.47 7.24 13.08
N VAL A 321 4.27 6.83 14.31
CA VAL A 321 5.31 6.33 15.21
C VAL A 321 4.81 5.06 15.87
N THR A 322 5.72 4.12 16.08
CA THR A 322 5.42 2.91 16.85
C THR A 322 5.49 3.26 18.33
N VAL A 323 4.46 2.92 19.06
CA VAL A 323 4.35 3.12 20.52
C VAL A 323 4.15 1.77 21.18
N ILE A 324 4.74 1.59 22.34
CA ILE A 324 4.54 0.39 23.15
C ILE A 324 3.29 0.54 24.00
N ASP A 325 2.45 -0.47 23.99
CA ASP A 325 1.20 -0.52 24.73
C ASP A 325 1.45 -0.95 26.18
N LYS A 326 1.35 0.02 27.10
CA LYS A 326 1.62 -0.19 28.53
C LYS A 326 0.72 -1.27 29.13
N GLU A 327 -0.55 -1.37 28.68
CA GLU A 327 -1.50 -2.37 29.15
C GLU A 327 -1.16 -3.79 28.69
N LYS A 328 -0.53 -3.95 27.52
CA LYS A 328 -0.07 -5.25 27.02
C LYS A 328 1.28 -5.66 27.61
N VAL A 329 2.05 -4.71 28.12
CA VAL A 329 3.38 -4.95 28.72
C VAL A 329 3.28 -5.31 30.20
N LEU A 330 2.34 -4.73 30.92
CA LEU A 330 2.22 -4.86 32.37
C LEU A 330 0.96 -5.61 32.79
N ASP A 331 1.11 -6.63 33.64
CA ASP A 331 0.02 -7.31 34.35
C ASP A 331 0.00 -6.81 35.81
N GLY A 332 -0.98 -5.96 36.12
CA GLY A 332 -1.11 -5.34 37.43
C GLY A 332 -1.25 -6.33 38.60
N GLU A 333 -1.84 -7.50 38.36
CA GLU A 333 -2.09 -8.50 39.41
C GLU A 333 -0.85 -9.33 39.78
N LEU A 334 0.17 -9.29 38.94
CA LEU A 334 1.39 -10.05 39.16
C LEU A 334 2.55 -9.16 39.60
N SER A 335 3.46 -9.69 40.41
CA SER A 335 4.73 -9.01 40.70
C SER A 335 5.72 -9.21 39.55
N VAL A 336 6.75 -8.35 39.45
CA VAL A 336 7.83 -8.48 38.47
C VAL A 336 8.43 -9.88 38.50
N LYS A 337 8.64 -10.46 39.70
CA LYS A 337 9.19 -11.81 39.90
C LYS A 337 8.29 -12.89 39.36
N LYS A 338 6.98 -12.74 39.42
CA LYS A 338 5.98 -13.71 38.95
C LYS A 338 5.60 -13.53 37.47
N GLY A 339 6.15 -12.51 36.81
CA GLY A 339 5.92 -12.22 35.41
C GLY A 339 4.99 -11.04 35.16
N GLY A 340 4.85 -10.12 36.09
CA GLY A 340 4.08 -8.87 35.96
C GLY A 340 4.55 -7.97 34.82
N ILE A 341 5.76 -8.20 34.29
CA ILE A 341 6.24 -7.64 33.01
C ILE A 341 6.15 -8.74 31.96
N ILE A 342 5.03 -8.75 31.23
CA ILE A 342 4.67 -9.83 30.29
C ILE A 342 5.78 -10.15 29.27
N PRO A 343 6.44 -9.16 28.62
CA PRO A 343 7.51 -9.41 27.66
C PRO A 343 8.73 -10.13 28.25
N LEU A 344 9.06 -9.88 29.50
CA LEU A 344 10.22 -10.49 30.17
C LEU A 344 9.90 -11.86 30.77
N GLY A 345 8.60 -12.11 31.07
CA GLY A 345 8.14 -13.31 31.76
C GLY A 345 8.59 -13.38 33.23
N LYS A 346 8.70 -14.59 33.78
CA LYS A 346 9.15 -14.78 35.17
C LYS A 346 10.60 -14.36 35.33
N TYR A 347 10.94 -13.92 36.54
CA TYR A 347 12.29 -13.48 36.91
C TYR A 347 13.38 -14.46 36.43
N LYS A 348 14.42 -13.87 35.88
CA LYS A 348 15.66 -14.52 35.46
C LYS A 348 16.84 -13.71 35.99
N ASN A 349 17.96 -14.37 36.27
CA ASN A 349 19.19 -13.70 36.64
C ASN A 349 19.81 -13.01 35.41
N ALA A 350 19.33 -11.81 35.07
CA ALA A 350 19.72 -11.06 33.88
C ALA A 350 19.71 -9.55 34.18
N LEU A 351 20.56 -8.81 33.50
CA LEU A 351 20.82 -7.40 33.72
C LEU A 351 19.52 -6.56 33.80
N ILE A 352 18.58 -6.74 32.88
CA ILE A 352 17.31 -6.00 32.87
C ILE A 352 16.49 -6.18 34.15
N PHE A 353 16.53 -7.34 34.79
CA PHE A 353 15.84 -7.55 36.06
C PHE A 353 16.59 -6.91 37.23
N TRP A 354 17.92 -6.83 37.14
CA TRP A 354 18.73 -6.11 38.14
C TRP A 354 18.49 -4.60 38.06
N GLU A 355 18.40 -4.05 36.87
CA GLU A 355 18.07 -2.64 36.61
C GLU A 355 16.70 -2.30 37.18
N ILE A 356 15.67 -3.10 36.88
CA ILE A 356 14.32 -2.94 37.45
C ILE A 356 14.34 -3.03 38.99
N ALA A 357 15.06 -3.98 39.55
CA ALA A 357 15.18 -4.14 40.99
C ALA A 357 15.90 -2.93 41.63
N ALA A 358 16.90 -2.38 40.96
CA ALA A 358 17.62 -1.20 41.43
C ALA A 358 16.73 0.06 41.43
N ILE A 359 15.87 0.23 40.43
CA ILE A 359 14.86 1.30 40.36
C ILE A 359 13.87 1.14 41.51
N LEU A 360 13.29 -0.04 41.70
CA LEU A 360 12.32 -0.29 42.75
C LEU A 360 12.91 -0.08 44.17
N ASN A 361 14.19 -0.35 44.35
CA ASN A 361 14.88 -0.17 45.61
C ASN A 361 15.06 1.31 46.01
N ASN A 362 14.82 2.25 45.10
CA ASN A 362 14.81 3.70 45.41
C ASN A 362 13.47 4.17 46.02
N TYR A 363 12.45 3.31 46.06
CA TYR A 363 11.12 3.60 46.57
C TYR A 363 10.85 2.79 47.85
N GLU A 364 10.29 3.43 48.88
CA GLU A 364 9.97 2.78 50.14
C GLU A 364 8.94 1.65 49.92
N ASP A 365 9.14 0.53 50.60
CA ASP A 365 8.27 -0.65 50.57
C ASP A 365 8.08 -1.31 49.17
N CYS A 366 8.91 -0.97 48.18
CA CYS A 366 8.85 -1.51 46.83
C CYS A 366 9.96 -2.55 46.58
N SER A 367 9.58 -3.65 45.93
CA SER A 367 10.52 -4.71 45.53
C SER A 367 10.01 -5.44 44.29
N ILE A 368 10.82 -6.34 43.74
CA ILE A 368 10.39 -7.22 42.61
C ILE A 368 9.29 -8.22 43.01
N ASP A 369 9.00 -8.38 44.32
CA ASP A 369 7.92 -9.23 44.83
C ASP A 369 6.59 -8.45 44.99
N THR A 370 6.58 -7.12 44.86
CA THR A 370 5.43 -6.22 44.97
C THR A 370 4.61 -6.32 43.66
N PRO A 371 3.25 -6.52 43.69
CA PRO A 371 2.38 -6.47 42.52
C PRO A 371 2.50 -5.15 41.77
N VAL A 372 2.50 -5.18 40.43
CA VAL A 372 2.72 -3.99 39.58
C VAL A 372 1.67 -2.89 39.86
N LYS A 373 0.42 -3.25 40.19
CA LYS A 373 -0.63 -2.27 40.55
C LYS A 373 -0.38 -1.53 41.87
N GLU A 374 0.47 -2.07 42.76
CA GLU A 374 0.80 -1.49 44.06
C GLU A 374 2.07 -0.63 44.00
N LEU A 375 2.78 -0.65 42.84
CA LEU A 375 3.96 0.19 42.64
C LEU A 375 3.55 1.65 42.41
N PRO A 376 4.35 2.61 42.89
CA PRO A 376 4.15 4.02 42.56
C PRO A 376 4.17 4.28 41.06
N GLU A 377 3.35 5.20 40.59
CA GLU A 377 3.26 5.52 39.15
C GLU A 377 4.60 6.00 38.58
N GLU A 378 5.37 6.73 39.37
CA GLU A 378 6.73 7.20 39.05
C GLU A 378 7.69 6.04 38.82
N ALA A 379 7.68 5.03 39.72
CA ALA A 379 8.51 3.83 39.57
C ALA A 379 8.14 3.03 38.30
N VAL A 380 6.84 2.90 38.02
CA VAL A 380 6.35 2.25 36.80
C VAL A 380 6.76 3.03 35.54
N ASP A 381 6.76 4.37 35.61
CA ASP A 381 7.18 5.23 34.52
C ASP A 381 8.69 5.15 34.26
N GLU A 382 9.52 5.15 35.31
CA GLU A 382 10.96 4.92 35.19
C GLU A 382 11.31 3.55 34.63
N ILE A 383 10.59 2.50 35.03
CA ILE A 383 10.75 1.15 34.46
C ILE A 383 10.36 1.14 32.99
N PHE A 384 9.29 1.83 32.62
CA PHE A 384 8.76 1.81 31.25
C PHE A 384 9.53 2.70 30.29
N ASN A 385 9.84 3.96 30.70
CA ASN A 385 10.47 4.98 29.86
C ASN A 385 11.99 5.13 30.09
N GLY A 386 12.54 4.55 31.18
CA GLY A 386 13.95 4.67 31.55
C GLY A 386 14.25 5.86 32.46
N VAL A 387 15.49 5.94 32.89
CA VAL A 387 16.01 7.01 33.73
C VAL A 387 17.02 7.87 32.99
N PRO A 388 17.00 9.22 33.17
CA PRO A 388 17.87 10.12 32.38
C PRO A 388 19.35 10.06 32.82
N GLU A 389 19.62 9.60 34.04
CA GLU A 389 20.96 9.46 34.57
C GLU A 389 21.43 8.01 34.58
N ARG A 390 22.73 7.78 34.74
CA ARG A 390 23.25 6.42 34.87
C ARG A 390 22.70 5.77 36.14
N LEU A 391 22.03 4.66 35.97
CA LEU A 391 21.46 3.86 37.03
C LEU A 391 22.58 3.11 37.78
N ARG A 392 22.65 3.31 39.10
CA ARG A 392 23.49 2.51 39.96
C ARG A 392 22.79 1.23 40.33
N VAL A 393 23.33 0.10 39.89
CA VAL A 393 22.86 -1.23 40.30
C VAL A 393 23.78 -1.74 41.40
N PRO A 394 23.32 -1.84 42.65
CA PRO A 394 24.15 -2.30 43.78
C PRO A 394 24.70 -3.71 43.55
N ALA A 395 25.93 -3.95 43.97
CA ALA A 395 26.63 -5.24 43.90
C ALA A 395 25.81 -6.39 44.50
N ALA A 396 25.04 -6.13 45.54
CA ALA A 396 24.15 -7.11 46.16
C ALA A 396 23.00 -7.57 45.22
N ILE A 397 22.49 -6.68 44.35
CA ILE A 397 21.44 -6.99 43.39
C ILE A 397 22.04 -7.69 42.14
N ALA A 398 23.19 -7.21 41.68
CA ALA A 398 23.87 -7.73 40.50
C ALA A 398 24.65 -9.01 40.76
N HIS A 399 24.80 -9.43 42.02
CA HIS A 399 25.63 -10.55 42.42
C HIS A 399 27.10 -10.44 41.96
N THR A 400 27.64 -9.19 42.03
CA THR A 400 28.98 -8.82 41.57
C THR A 400 29.83 -8.35 42.74
N THR A 401 31.12 -8.11 42.53
CA THR A 401 32.02 -7.56 43.55
C THR A 401 31.87 -6.05 43.76
N ASP A 402 31.49 -5.34 42.70
CA ASP A 402 31.39 -3.89 42.65
C ASP A 402 30.04 -3.46 42.10
N ASP A 403 29.60 -2.25 42.42
CA ASP A 403 28.40 -1.61 41.90
C ASP A 403 28.51 -1.39 40.38
N LEU A 404 27.45 -1.68 39.62
CA LEU A 404 27.38 -1.42 38.21
C LEU A 404 26.72 -0.07 37.94
N TYR A 405 27.25 0.66 36.95
CA TYR A 405 26.65 1.92 36.46
C TYR A 405 26.26 1.75 35.02
N VAL A 406 24.96 1.64 34.76
CA VAL A 406 24.39 1.32 33.43
C VAL A 406 23.48 2.44 32.94
N GLU A 407 23.31 2.52 31.62
CA GLU A 407 22.32 3.38 31.00
C GLU A 407 21.05 2.56 30.77
N PHE A 408 19.98 2.86 31.50
CA PHE A 408 18.70 2.16 31.37
C PHE A 408 17.71 3.05 30.63
N ASN A 409 17.43 2.70 29.37
CA ASN A 409 16.52 3.44 28.48
C ASN A 409 15.05 3.02 28.60
N GLY A 410 14.74 2.06 29.49
CA GLY A 410 13.38 1.59 29.72
C GLY A 410 12.93 0.39 28.89
N LEU A 411 11.84 -0.22 29.33
CA LEU A 411 11.23 -1.37 28.66
C LEU A 411 10.71 -1.02 27.26
N ALA A 412 10.18 0.18 27.08
CA ALA A 412 9.68 0.62 25.78
C ALA A 412 10.80 0.65 24.73
N ASP A 413 11.97 1.20 25.06
CA ASP A 413 13.14 1.20 24.18
C ASP A 413 13.66 -0.21 23.91
N TYR A 414 13.72 -1.06 24.93
CA TYR A 414 14.09 -2.46 24.80
C TYR A 414 13.20 -3.22 23.79
N ILE A 415 11.88 -3.04 23.89
CA ILE A 415 10.92 -3.70 22.99
C ILE A 415 11.02 -3.13 21.57
N LEU A 416 11.18 -1.80 21.44
CA LEU A 416 11.37 -1.14 20.13
C LEU A 416 12.64 -1.62 19.44
N HIS A 417 13.74 -1.78 20.19
CA HIS A 417 14.98 -2.31 19.62
C HIS A 417 14.82 -3.74 19.08
N MET A 418 14.00 -4.58 19.75
CA MET A 418 13.68 -5.92 19.25
C MET A 418 12.81 -5.92 17.98
N ALA A 419 12.18 -4.78 17.67
CA ALA A 419 11.41 -4.57 16.43
C ALA A 419 12.28 -4.12 15.25
N ASP A 420 13.53 -3.73 15.45
CA ASP A 420 14.43 -3.21 14.42
C ASP A 420 14.67 -4.22 13.29
N ALA A 421 14.97 -3.68 12.09
CA ALA A 421 15.17 -4.46 10.87
C ALA A 421 16.32 -5.48 10.99
N ASP A 422 17.34 -5.15 11.79
CA ASP A 422 18.54 -5.98 12.00
C ASP A 422 18.30 -7.16 12.94
N MET A 423 17.17 -7.16 13.66
CA MET A 423 16.79 -8.25 14.56
C MET A 423 16.14 -9.42 13.82
N SER A 424 16.16 -10.60 14.48
CA SER A 424 15.56 -11.81 13.91
C SER A 424 14.06 -11.63 13.62
N ALA A 425 13.54 -12.35 12.62
CA ALA A 425 12.11 -12.34 12.33
C ALA A 425 11.23 -12.79 13.51
N ALA A 426 11.78 -13.61 14.41
CA ALA A 426 11.12 -14.05 15.63
C ALA A 426 11.04 -12.91 16.66
N SER A 427 12.15 -12.15 16.85
CA SER A 427 12.20 -10.99 17.75
C SER A 427 11.25 -9.89 17.31
N ARG A 428 11.21 -9.60 16.00
CA ARG A 428 10.27 -8.60 15.45
C ARG A 428 8.82 -8.97 15.68
N ARG A 429 8.43 -10.22 15.37
CA ARG A 429 7.05 -10.69 15.64
C ARG A 429 6.69 -10.69 17.11
N TRP A 430 7.66 -10.92 17.98
CA TRP A 430 7.47 -10.85 19.41
C TRP A 430 7.22 -9.39 19.84
N ALA A 431 8.01 -8.43 19.37
CA ALA A 431 7.85 -7.01 19.67
C ALA A 431 6.53 -6.42 19.13
N GLU A 432 6.10 -6.88 17.93
CA GLU A 432 4.82 -6.49 17.31
C GLU A 432 3.60 -6.79 18.19
N GLN A 433 3.68 -7.76 19.12
CA GLN A 433 2.57 -8.08 20.03
C GLN A 433 2.31 -6.99 21.08
N PHE A 434 3.35 -6.24 21.43
CA PHE A 434 3.34 -5.22 22.48
C PHE A 434 3.31 -3.80 21.94
N SER A 435 3.34 -3.62 20.62
CA SER A 435 3.41 -2.34 19.96
C SER A 435 2.18 -2.09 19.08
N TYR A 436 1.91 -0.81 18.84
CA TYR A 436 0.94 -0.36 17.85
C TYR A 436 1.43 0.93 17.18
N GLU A 437 0.99 1.15 15.94
CA GLU A 437 1.28 2.40 15.25
C GLU A 437 0.24 3.45 15.61
N THR A 438 0.71 4.66 15.90
CA THR A 438 -0.15 5.81 16.13
C THR A 438 0.32 7.00 15.31
N THR A 439 -0.56 7.98 15.11
CA THR A 439 -0.22 9.22 14.44
C THR A 439 0.89 9.95 15.19
N CYS A 440 1.90 10.42 14.48
CA CYS A 440 3.03 11.13 15.09
C CYS A 440 2.55 12.36 15.85
N PRO A 441 2.80 12.48 17.16
CA PRO A 441 2.32 13.59 17.98
C PRO A 441 3.01 14.93 17.65
N HIS A 442 4.13 14.90 16.92
CA HIS A 442 4.87 16.11 16.55
C HIS A 442 4.37 16.75 15.25
N CYS A 443 4.03 15.95 14.24
CA CYS A 443 3.54 16.46 12.95
C CYS A 443 2.06 16.13 12.70
N HIS A 444 1.38 15.47 13.63
CA HIS A 444 -0.04 15.08 13.50
C HIS A 444 -0.37 14.40 12.16
N GLY A 445 0.52 13.52 11.70
CA GLY A 445 0.36 12.82 10.42
C GLY A 445 0.88 13.55 9.18
N ALA A 446 1.25 14.83 9.29
CA ALA A 446 1.66 15.66 8.15
C ALA A 446 3.01 15.24 7.52
N ARG A 447 3.80 14.38 8.18
CA ARG A 447 5.12 13.88 7.72
C ARG A 447 6.21 14.94 7.61
N LEU A 448 5.85 16.22 7.56
CA LEU A 448 6.73 17.36 7.35
C LEU A 448 7.07 18.07 8.66
N ASN A 449 8.13 18.85 8.66
CA ASN A 449 8.51 19.70 9.76
C ASN A 449 7.62 20.96 9.84
N LYS A 450 7.70 21.69 10.96
CA LYS A 450 6.89 22.90 11.20
C LYS A 450 7.18 24.02 10.19
N GLU A 451 8.43 24.17 9.76
CA GLU A 451 8.83 25.17 8.77
C GLU A 451 8.09 24.97 7.45
N ALA A 452 8.14 23.75 6.89
CA ALA A 452 7.46 23.41 5.64
C ALA A 452 5.92 23.59 5.72
N LEU A 453 5.32 23.27 6.86
CA LEU A 453 3.88 23.41 7.09
C LEU A 453 3.44 24.87 7.27
N SER A 454 4.37 25.79 7.50
CA SER A 454 4.10 27.23 7.68
C SER A 454 4.12 28.01 6.39
N PHE A 455 4.33 27.36 5.25
CA PHE A 455 4.13 27.95 3.94
C PHE A 455 2.69 27.72 3.49
N LEU A 456 2.00 28.78 3.11
CA LEU A 456 0.60 28.73 2.65
C LEU A 456 0.49 29.17 1.20
N PHE A 457 -0.35 28.48 0.44
CA PHE A 457 -0.81 28.87 -0.89
C PHE A 457 -2.33 29.01 -0.86
N ALA A 458 -2.86 30.17 -1.20
CA ALA A 458 -4.29 30.49 -1.07
C ALA A 458 -4.89 30.06 0.30
N GLY A 459 -4.12 30.28 1.38
CA GLY A 459 -4.55 30.02 2.77
C GLY A 459 -4.42 28.58 3.24
N LYS A 460 -3.88 27.65 2.44
CA LYS A 460 -3.67 26.23 2.82
C LYS A 460 -2.21 25.83 2.73
N ASN A 461 -1.77 24.94 3.65
CA ASN A 461 -0.45 24.33 3.56
C ASN A 461 -0.46 23.08 2.67
N ILE A 462 0.73 22.58 2.31
CA ILE A 462 0.88 21.44 1.39
C ILE A 462 0.22 20.15 1.90
N TYR A 463 0.22 19.91 3.22
CA TYR A 463 -0.40 18.72 3.80
C TYR A 463 -1.93 18.82 3.78
N GLU A 464 -2.49 20.00 4.05
CA GLU A 464 -3.93 20.22 3.96
C GLU A 464 -4.44 19.93 2.55
N LEU A 465 -3.73 20.40 1.51
CA LEU A 465 -4.08 20.08 0.11
C LEU A 465 -3.91 18.59 -0.18
N ALA A 466 -2.78 17.99 0.22
CA ALA A 466 -2.53 16.58 -0.04
C ALA A 466 -3.50 15.64 0.71
N SER A 467 -4.11 16.10 1.81
CA SER A 467 -5.05 15.33 2.63
C SER A 467 -6.52 15.49 2.19
N MET A 468 -6.80 16.42 1.28
CA MET A 468 -8.12 16.51 0.67
C MET A 468 -8.39 15.30 -0.22
N GLU A 469 -9.66 14.89 -0.31
CA GLU A 469 -10.10 13.97 -1.36
C GLU A 469 -9.87 14.59 -2.72
N MET A 470 -9.43 13.79 -3.72
CA MET A 470 -9.03 14.33 -5.03
C MET A 470 -10.15 15.08 -5.73
N GLY A 471 -11.42 14.66 -5.57
CA GLY A 471 -12.57 15.40 -6.06
C GLY A 471 -12.67 16.81 -5.45
N ALA A 472 -12.61 16.90 -4.11
CA ALA A 472 -12.64 18.16 -3.39
C ALA A 472 -11.40 19.04 -3.67
N LEU A 473 -10.23 18.43 -3.88
CA LEU A 473 -9.02 19.14 -4.28
C LEU A 473 -9.17 19.75 -5.68
N TYR A 474 -9.75 19.02 -6.63
CA TYR A 474 -9.99 19.48 -7.97
C TYR A 474 -10.95 20.68 -7.99
N GLU A 475 -12.06 20.61 -7.24
CA GLU A 475 -12.99 21.71 -7.04
C GLU A 475 -12.33 22.91 -6.35
N TRP A 476 -11.49 22.67 -5.33
CA TRP A 476 -10.78 23.73 -4.62
C TRP A 476 -9.79 24.48 -5.53
N LEU A 477 -9.18 23.77 -6.49
CA LEU A 477 -8.27 24.35 -7.47
C LEU A 477 -8.99 25.24 -8.50
N ASP A 478 -10.31 25.10 -8.66
CA ASP A 478 -11.08 25.95 -9.55
C ASP A 478 -11.11 27.39 -9.01
N GLY A 479 -10.74 28.36 -9.85
CA GLY A 479 -10.64 29.76 -9.47
C GLY A 479 -9.60 30.11 -8.40
N VAL A 480 -8.65 29.21 -8.08
CA VAL A 480 -7.60 29.45 -7.06
C VAL A 480 -6.69 30.61 -7.46
N GLU A 481 -6.50 30.85 -8.75
CA GLU A 481 -5.70 31.95 -9.29
C GLU A 481 -6.23 33.33 -8.89
N GLU A 482 -7.54 33.47 -8.64
CA GLU A 482 -8.16 34.71 -8.20
C GLU A 482 -7.91 35.01 -6.71
N ARG A 483 -7.57 33.98 -5.94
CA ARG A 483 -7.30 34.04 -4.49
C ARG A 483 -5.86 34.36 -4.12
N VAL A 484 -4.99 34.54 -5.12
CA VAL A 484 -3.55 34.80 -4.93
C VAL A 484 -3.16 36.09 -5.64
N ASP A 485 -2.04 36.71 -5.22
CA ASP A 485 -1.52 37.92 -5.84
C ASP A 485 -1.05 37.68 -7.28
N SER A 486 -0.92 38.78 -8.06
CA SER A 486 -0.57 38.72 -9.49
C SER A 486 0.75 38.00 -9.79
N ARG A 487 1.75 38.11 -8.90
CA ARG A 487 3.05 37.47 -9.05
C ARG A 487 2.92 35.97 -8.83
N SER A 488 2.30 35.57 -7.73
CA SER A 488 2.06 34.15 -7.41
C SER A 488 1.19 33.49 -8.48
N ARG A 489 0.19 34.21 -9.05
CA ARG A 489 -0.65 33.75 -10.16
C ARG A 489 0.19 33.43 -11.40
N ALA A 490 1.05 34.35 -11.84
CA ALA A 490 1.89 34.16 -13.02
C ALA A 490 2.85 32.95 -12.87
N ILE A 491 3.40 32.76 -11.67
CA ILE A 491 4.30 31.62 -11.37
C ILE A 491 3.53 30.29 -11.28
N ALA A 492 2.34 30.31 -10.70
CA ALA A 492 1.57 29.09 -10.41
C ALA A 492 0.80 28.55 -11.62
N SER A 493 0.48 29.34 -12.63
CA SER A 493 -0.46 28.98 -13.70
C SER A 493 -0.10 27.67 -14.42
N GLU A 494 1.13 27.50 -14.87
CA GLU A 494 1.55 26.27 -15.55
C GLU A 494 1.60 25.06 -14.60
N ILE A 495 2.02 25.28 -13.34
CA ILE A 495 2.07 24.21 -12.33
C ILE A 495 0.65 23.73 -12.00
N LEU A 496 -0.29 24.65 -11.84
CA LEU A 496 -1.71 24.35 -11.55
C LEU A 496 -2.39 23.62 -12.72
N LYS A 497 -2.05 23.98 -13.96
CA LYS A 497 -2.53 23.28 -15.16
C LYS A 497 -2.10 21.82 -15.16
N GLU A 498 -0.83 21.54 -14.86
CA GLU A 498 -0.32 20.17 -14.75
C GLU A 498 -0.98 19.37 -13.63
N ILE A 499 -1.17 20.00 -12.45
CA ILE A 499 -1.87 19.36 -11.31
C ILE A 499 -3.32 19.03 -11.70
N ARG A 500 -4.06 19.97 -12.30
CA ARG A 500 -5.45 19.76 -12.74
C ARG A 500 -5.56 18.64 -13.76
N THR A 501 -4.67 18.61 -14.74
CA THR A 501 -4.65 17.59 -15.79
C THR A 501 -4.47 16.19 -15.19
N ARG A 502 -3.48 16.01 -14.29
CA ARG A 502 -3.24 14.71 -13.63
C ARG A 502 -4.37 14.31 -12.68
N LEU A 503 -4.92 15.27 -11.93
CA LEU A 503 -6.08 15.01 -11.07
C LEU A 503 -7.28 14.56 -11.90
N LYS A 504 -7.54 15.20 -13.04
CA LYS A 504 -8.66 14.83 -13.92
C LYS A 504 -8.56 13.36 -14.36
N PHE A 505 -7.39 12.88 -14.75
CA PHE A 505 -7.23 11.47 -15.12
C PHE A 505 -7.53 10.51 -13.95
N LEU A 506 -7.19 10.91 -12.72
CA LEU A 506 -7.51 10.11 -11.53
C LEU A 506 -9.02 10.10 -11.24
N LEU A 507 -9.71 11.23 -11.48
CA LEU A 507 -11.17 11.32 -11.36
C LEU A 507 -11.87 10.50 -12.44
N ASP A 508 -11.36 10.53 -13.68
CA ASP A 508 -11.93 9.81 -14.82
C ASP A 508 -11.87 8.27 -14.63
N VAL A 509 -10.92 7.77 -13.84
CA VAL A 509 -10.86 6.34 -13.44
C VAL A 509 -11.58 6.02 -12.11
N GLY A 510 -12.36 6.97 -11.55
CA GLY A 510 -13.21 6.75 -10.37
C GLY A 510 -12.46 6.72 -9.04
N LEU A 511 -11.41 7.53 -8.88
CA LEU A 511 -10.60 7.60 -7.65
C LEU A 511 -10.81 8.91 -6.87
N GLU A 512 -11.94 9.60 -7.06
CA GLU A 512 -12.26 10.88 -6.45
C GLU A 512 -12.21 10.89 -4.92
N TYR A 513 -12.48 9.76 -4.28
CA TYR A 513 -12.52 9.59 -2.83
C TYR A 513 -11.14 9.41 -2.17
N LEU A 514 -10.09 9.16 -2.93
CA LEU A 514 -8.74 9.03 -2.40
C LEU A 514 -8.11 10.40 -2.14
N SER A 515 -7.17 10.46 -1.18
CA SER A 515 -6.32 11.63 -0.97
C SER A 515 -4.89 11.38 -1.47
N LEU A 516 -4.18 12.45 -1.85
CA LEU A 516 -2.78 12.36 -2.28
C LEU A 516 -1.83 11.89 -1.16
N SER A 517 -2.19 12.16 0.11
CA SER A 517 -1.41 11.76 1.28
C SER A 517 -1.57 10.28 1.64
N ARG A 518 -2.55 9.55 1.05
CA ARG A 518 -2.82 8.15 1.35
C ARG A 518 -1.63 7.27 1.00
N SER A 519 -1.22 6.41 1.94
CA SER A 519 -0.13 5.46 1.73
C SER A 519 -0.52 4.40 0.70
N THR A 520 0.39 4.10 -0.24
CA THR A 520 0.18 3.06 -1.25
C THR A 520 0.03 1.66 -0.65
N MET A 521 0.56 1.42 0.56
CA MET A 521 0.40 0.16 1.28
C MET A 521 -1.06 -0.13 1.70
N THR A 522 -1.90 0.91 1.79
CA THR A 522 -3.30 0.81 2.21
C THR A 522 -4.27 0.72 1.03
N LEU A 523 -3.76 0.74 -0.19
CA LEU A 523 -4.57 0.65 -1.40
C LEU A 523 -4.94 -0.81 -1.70
N SER A 524 -6.13 -1.00 -2.22
CA SER A 524 -6.52 -2.27 -2.85
C SER A 524 -5.74 -2.48 -4.15
N GLY A 525 -5.70 -3.74 -4.64
CA GLY A 525 -5.07 -4.07 -5.92
C GLY A 525 -5.64 -3.24 -7.07
N GLY A 526 -6.96 -3.14 -7.16
CA GLY A 526 -7.65 -2.35 -8.19
C GLY A 526 -7.39 -0.84 -8.08
N GLU A 527 -7.36 -0.26 -6.86
CA GLU A 527 -7.00 1.15 -6.67
C GLU A 527 -5.58 1.44 -7.17
N SER A 528 -4.62 0.58 -6.81
CA SER A 528 -3.22 0.72 -7.24
C SER A 528 -3.07 0.63 -8.76
N GLN A 529 -3.79 -0.30 -9.39
CA GLN A 529 -3.80 -0.50 -10.84
C GLN A 529 -4.38 0.73 -11.57
N ARG A 530 -5.51 1.26 -11.09
CA ARG A 530 -6.14 2.46 -11.66
C ARG A 530 -5.28 3.71 -11.52
N ILE A 531 -4.56 3.87 -10.40
CA ILE A 531 -3.59 4.96 -10.23
C ILE A 531 -2.51 4.86 -11.32
N ARG A 532 -1.98 3.67 -11.59
CA ARG A 532 -1.00 3.47 -12.65
C ARG A 532 -1.57 3.76 -14.03
N LEU A 533 -2.79 3.28 -14.30
CA LEU A 533 -3.49 3.56 -15.55
C LEU A 533 -3.66 5.06 -15.77
N ALA A 534 -4.15 5.81 -14.76
CA ALA A 534 -4.30 7.25 -14.82
C ALA A 534 -2.96 7.97 -15.06
N THR A 535 -1.88 7.50 -14.44
CA THR A 535 -0.53 8.04 -14.63
C THR A 535 -0.04 7.81 -16.07
N GLN A 536 -0.33 6.63 -16.65
CA GLN A 536 0.05 6.31 -18.03
C GLN A 536 -0.77 7.10 -19.06
N ILE A 537 -2.08 7.27 -18.84
CA ILE A 537 -2.92 8.16 -19.67
C ILE A 537 -2.35 9.59 -19.61
N GLY A 538 -1.95 10.04 -18.43
CA GLY A 538 -1.36 11.36 -18.22
C GLY A 538 0.00 11.57 -18.91
N SER A 539 0.72 10.51 -19.24
CA SER A 539 1.99 10.60 -19.97
C SER A 539 1.82 10.97 -21.45
N GLN A 540 0.60 10.83 -21.99
CA GLN A 540 0.25 11.11 -23.40
C GLN A 540 1.17 10.40 -24.41
N LEU A 541 1.71 9.23 -24.08
CA LEU A 541 2.49 8.41 -24.97
C LEU A 541 1.59 7.89 -26.10
N VAL A 542 2.13 7.85 -27.30
CA VAL A 542 1.46 7.36 -28.52
C VAL A 542 2.20 6.17 -29.09
N ASN A 543 1.51 5.33 -29.84
CA ASN A 543 2.06 4.13 -30.47
C ASN A 543 2.68 3.14 -29.47
N VAL A 544 2.07 3.02 -28.29
CA VAL A 544 2.43 2.07 -27.23
C VAL A 544 1.40 0.95 -27.18
N LEU A 545 1.87 -0.26 -26.88
CA LEU A 545 1.03 -1.39 -26.54
C LEU A 545 0.84 -1.49 -25.03
N TYR A 546 -0.35 -1.20 -24.53
CA TYR A 546 -0.70 -1.38 -23.13
C TYR A 546 -1.34 -2.74 -22.90
N ILE A 547 -0.86 -3.49 -21.91
CA ILE A 547 -1.42 -4.79 -21.53
C ILE A 547 -1.88 -4.67 -20.06
N LEU A 548 -3.18 -4.88 -19.83
CA LEU A 548 -3.81 -4.75 -18.52
C LEU A 548 -4.37 -6.10 -18.05
N ASP A 549 -4.18 -6.39 -16.76
CA ASP A 549 -4.69 -7.60 -16.09
C ASP A 549 -5.92 -7.26 -15.26
N GLU A 550 -7.09 -7.66 -15.73
CA GLU A 550 -8.39 -7.54 -15.03
C GLU A 550 -8.62 -6.15 -14.38
N PRO A 551 -8.59 -5.04 -15.15
CA PRO A 551 -8.67 -3.69 -14.59
C PRO A 551 -10.05 -3.35 -13.99
N SER A 552 -11.10 -4.13 -14.23
CA SER A 552 -12.45 -3.96 -13.66
C SER A 552 -12.60 -4.50 -12.23
N ILE A 553 -11.55 -5.14 -11.70
CA ILE A 553 -11.59 -5.76 -10.35
C ILE A 553 -11.99 -4.77 -9.25
N GLY A 554 -12.94 -5.20 -8.40
CA GLY A 554 -13.40 -4.41 -7.24
C GLY A 554 -14.14 -3.13 -7.63
N LEU A 555 -14.58 -3.01 -8.88
CA LEU A 555 -15.36 -1.90 -9.36
C LEU A 555 -16.86 -2.17 -9.26
N HIS A 556 -17.59 -1.15 -8.81
CA HIS A 556 -19.02 -1.08 -9.01
C HIS A 556 -19.33 -0.81 -10.49
N GLN A 557 -20.47 -1.27 -11.01
CA GLN A 557 -20.83 -1.12 -12.42
C GLN A 557 -20.78 0.34 -12.91
N ARG A 558 -21.16 1.30 -12.07
CA ARG A 558 -21.02 2.74 -12.35
C ARG A 558 -19.58 3.14 -12.68
N ASP A 559 -18.61 2.62 -11.91
CA ASP A 559 -17.20 2.97 -12.05
C ASP A 559 -16.56 2.21 -13.22
N ASN A 560 -17.12 1.02 -13.57
CA ASN A 560 -16.69 0.23 -14.74
C ASN A 560 -16.92 0.99 -16.05
N VAL A 561 -18.06 1.68 -16.19
CA VAL A 561 -18.32 2.52 -17.37
C VAL A 561 -17.27 3.62 -17.54
N ARG A 562 -16.84 4.26 -16.44
CA ARG A 562 -15.77 5.27 -16.45
C ARG A 562 -14.43 4.67 -16.90
N LEU A 563 -14.10 3.49 -16.38
CA LEU A 563 -12.88 2.77 -16.77
C LEU A 563 -12.88 2.45 -18.27
N ILE A 564 -13.96 1.90 -18.81
CA ILE A 564 -14.10 1.60 -20.24
C ILE A 564 -13.86 2.86 -21.08
N ASN A 565 -14.45 4.00 -20.68
CA ASN A 565 -14.25 5.25 -21.39
C ASN A 565 -12.79 5.73 -21.33
N SER A 566 -12.12 5.54 -20.22
CA SER A 566 -10.69 5.89 -20.06
C SER A 566 -9.80 5.01 -20.95
N LEU A 567 -10.09 3.70 -21.08
CA LEU A 567 -9.36 2.80 -21.98
C LEU A 567 -9.59 3.15 -23.44
N LYS A 568 -10.82 3.52 -23.82
CA LYS A 568 -11.14 4.04 -25.16
C LYS A 568 -10.40 5.34 -25.46
N ALA A 569 -10.34 6.27 -24.50
CA ALA A 569 -9.56 7.49 -24.63
C ALA A 569 -8.06 7.21 -24.83
N LEU A 570 -7.51 6.22 -24.11
CA LEU A 570 -6.11 5.80 -24.27
C LEU A 570 -5.85 5.20 -25.67
N ARG A 571 -6.79 4.42 -26.20
CA ARG A 571 -6.76 3.92 -27.58
C ARG A 571 -6.84 5.07 -28.61
N ASP A 572 -7.76 6.02 -28.40
CA ASP A 572 -8.05 7.10 -29.35
C ASP A 572 -6.89 8.09 -29.52
N ILE A 573 -5.96 8.13 -28.57
CA ILE A 573 -4.69 8.87 -28.70
C ILE A 573 -3.72 8.19 -29.71
N GLY A 574 -4.00 6.94 -30.14
CA GLY A 574 -3.17 6.19 -31.08
C GLY A 574 -2.38 5.05 -30.42
N ASN A 575 -2.91 4.46 -29.36
CA ASN A 575 -2.31 3.32 -28.66
C ASN A 575 -3.10 2.04 -28.92
N THR A 576 -2.42 0.90 -28.79
CA THR A 576 -3.07 -0.41 -28.78
C THR A 576 -3.26 -0.82 -27.30
N VAL A 577 -4.48 -1.23 -26.96
CA VAL A 577 -4.83 -1.61 -25.59
C VAL A 577 -5.31 -3.05 -25.60
N VAL A 578 -4.59 -3.93 -24.92
CA VAL A 578 -4.95 -5.34 -24.74
C VAL A 578 -5.32 -5.55 -23.27
N VAL A 579 -6.51 -6.08 -23.03
CA VAL A 579 -7.05 -6.29 -21.68
C VAL A 579 -7.38 -7.76 -21.50
N VAL A 580 -6.86 -8.38 -20.46
CA VAL A 580 -7.31 -9.70 -19.99
C VAL A 580 -8.51 -9.45 -19.09
N GLU A 581 -9.71 -9.90 -19.50
CA GLU A 581 -10.96 -9.55 -18.79
C GLU A 581 -12.05 -10.62 -18.85
N HIS A 582 -12.95 -10.54 -17.89
CA HIS A 582 -14.13 -11.39 -17.76
C HIS A 582 -15.43 -10.59 -17.66
N ASP A 583 -15.35 -9.27 -17.60
CA ASP A 583 -16.51 -8.39 -17.49
C ASP A 583 -17.28 -8.30 -18.80
N LYS A 584 -18.61 -8.46 -18.72
CA LYS A 584 -19.51 -8.44 -19.89
C LYS A 584 -19.48 -7.11 -20.63
N ASP A 585 -19.52 -5.98 -19.88
CA ASP A 585 -19.59 -4.65 -20.47
C ASP A 585 -18.28 -4.29 -21.16
N MET A 586 -17.12 -4.71 -20.59
CA MET A 586 -15.81 -4.55 -21.19
C MET A 586 -15.68 -5.33 -22.49
N MET A 587 -16.12 -6.60 -22.52
CA MET A 587 -16.10 -7.42 -23.75
C MET A 587 -16.99 -6.82 -24.86
N LEU A 588 -18.19 -6.37 -24.52
CA LEU A 588 -19.12 -5.77 -25.48
C LEU A 588 -18.68 -4.38 -25.97
N ALA A 589 -17.88 -3.67 -25.17
CA ALA A 589 -17.35 -2.34 -25.50
C ALA A 589 -16.03 -2.37 -26.26
N ALA A 590 -15.39 -3.55 -26.39
CA ALA A 590 -14.15 -3.76 -27.12
C ALA A 590 -14.32 -3.62 -28.63
N ASP A 591 -13.21 -3.36 -29.33
CA ASP A 591 -13.16 -3.39 -30.79
C ASP A 591 -12.92 -4.82 -31.29
N TYR A 592 -12.18 -5.62 -30.52
CA TYR A 592 -11.81 -7.00 -30.87
C TYR A 592 -11.79 -7.89 -29.62
N VAL A 593 -12.18 -9.14 -29.75
CA VAL A 593 -12.23 -10.14 -28.69
C VAL A 593 -11.53 -11.42 -29.12
N VAL A 594 -10.67 -11.93 -28.21
CA VAL A 594 -10.04 -13.26 -28.36
C VAL A 594 -10.52 -14.14 -27.21
N ASP A 595 -11.21 -15.25 -27.52
CA ASP A 595 -11.69 -16.19 -26.48
C ASP A 595 -10.77 -17.42 -26.43
N MET A 596 -10.22 -17.68 -25.26
CA MET A 596 -9.28 -18.76 -24.99
C MET A 596 -9.98 -19.95 -24.35
N GLY A 597 -9.78 -21.14 -24.91
CA GLY A 597 -10.47 -22.33 -24.42
C GLY A 597 -9.89 -23.64 -24.96
N PRO A 598 -10.76 -24.65 -25.19
CA PRO A 598 -12.18 -24.71 -24.78
C PRO A 598 -12.40 -24.95 -23.28
N LYS A 599 -11.38 -25.40 -22.54
CA LYS A 599 -11.38 -25.68 -21.09
C LYS A 599 -10.14 -25.12 -20.43
N ALA A 600 -9.93 -25.47 -19.16
CA ALA A 600 -8.78 -25.03 -18.37
C ALA A 600 -7.59 -25.99 -18.43
N GLY A 601 -6.38 -25.50 -18.17
CA GLY A 601 -5.14 -26.27 -18.07
C GLY A 601 -4.78 -27.00 -19.37
N ARG A 602 -4.49 -28.29 -19.30
CA ARG A 602 -4.09 -29.11 -20.47
C ARG A 602 -5.18 -29.23 -21.53
N LEU A 603 -6.44 -29.04 -21.17
CA LEU A 603 -7.60 -29.05 -22.09
C LEU A 603 -7.93 -27.66 -22.63
N GLY A 604 -7.22 -26.63 -22.19
CA GLY A 604 -7.26 -25.28 -22.73
C GLY A 604 -6.08 -25.00 -23.63
N GLY A 605 -5.71 -23.73 -23.78
CA GLY A 605 -4.55 -23.28 -24.54
C GLY A 605 -4.77 -23.17 -26.04
N GLU A 606 -6.01 -23.06 -26.47
CA GLU A 606 -6.40 -22.85 -27.87
C GLU A 606 -7.22 -21.57 -28.00
N VAL A 607 -7.17 -20.92 -29.16
CA VAL A 607 -8.09 -19.83 -29.50
C VAL A 607 -9.36 -20.48 -30.02
N VAL A 608 -10.47 -20.27 -29.31
CA VAL A 608 -11.78 -20.83 -29.73
C VAL A 608 -12.61 -19.82 -30.51
N PHE A 609 -12.26 -18.54 -30.37
CA PHE A 609 -12.88 -17.47 -31.20
C PHE A 609 -11.92 -16.26 -31.23
N GLU A 610 -11.87 -15.58 -32.37
CA GLU A 610 -11.31 -14.24 -32.55
C GLU A 610 -12.17 -13.43 -33.52
N GLY A 611 -12.40 -12.15 -33.19
CA GLY A 611 -13.23 -11.27 -34.01
C GLY A 611 -13.88 -10.15 -33.25
N THR A 612 -14.85 -9.48 -33.82
CA THR A 612 -15.60 -8.40 -33.19
C THR A 612 -16.60 -8.93 -32.15
N PRO A 613 -17.01 -8.11 -31.13
CA PRO A 613 -18.05 -8.52 -30.20
C PRO A 613 -19.36 -8.99 -30.82
N LYS A 614 -19.76 -8.40 -31.97
CA LYS A 614 -20.96 -8.82 -32.70
C LYS A 614 -20.84 -10.25 -33.22
N GLN A 615 -19.71 -10.57 -33.85
CA GLN A 615 -19.42 -11.91 -34.33
C GLN A 615 -19.33 -12.93 -33.18
N MET A 616 -18.82 -12.49 -32.01
CA MET A 616 -18.78 -13.34 -30.83
C MET A 616 -20.17 -13.74 -30.35
N LEU A 617 -21.14 -12.83 -30.32
CA LEU A 617 -22.52 -13.13 -29.93
C LEU A 617 -23.20 -14.17 -30.85
N GLU A 618 -22.73 -14.29 -32.09
CA GLU A 618 -23.23 -15.28 -33.07
C GLU A 618 -22.48 -16.61 -32.97
N SER A 619 -21.39 -16.68 -32.24
CA SER A 619 -20.59 -17.89 -32.06
C SER A 619 -21.19 -18.83 -31.01
N HIS A 620 -20.73 -20.10 -31.00
CA HIS A 620 -21.20 -21.12 -30.04
C HIS A 620 -20.20 -21.37 -28.89
N THR A 621 -19.29 -20.44 -28.63
CA THR A 621 -18.37 -20.59 -27.52
C THR A 621 -19.10 -20.48 -26.18
N LEU A 622 -18.51 -21.03 -25.11
CA LEU A 622 -19.11 -20.96 -23.78
C LEU A 622 -19.30 -19.51 -23.34
N THR A 623 -18.35 -18.64 -23.64
CA THR A 623 -18.42 -17.21 -23.34
C THR A 623 -19.58 -16.54 -24.08
N ALA A 624 -19.74 -16.84 -25.37
CA ALA A 624 -20.84 -16.33 -26.18
C ALA A 624 -22.21 -16.76 -25.63
N GLN A 625 -22.37 -18.02 -25.22
CA GLN A 625 -23.62 -18.52 -24.62
C GLN A 625 -24.02 -17.73 -23.36
N TYR A 626 -23.06 -17.27 -22.54
CA TYR A 626 -23.35 -16.38 -21.41
C TYR A 626 -23.68 -14.96 -21.86
N LEU A 627 -22.99 -14.43 -22.86
CA LEU A 627 -23.21 -13.06 -23.34
C LEU A 627 -24.57 -12.91 -24.04
N ASN A 628 -24.98 -13.90 -24.85
CA ASN A 628 -26.25 -13.87 -25.58
C ASN A 628 -27.45 -14.42 -24.77
N GLY A 629 -27.17 -14.94 -23.52
CA GLY A 629 -28.21 -15.44 -22.63
C GLY A 629 -28.71 -16.86 -22.91
N GLU A 630 -28.02 -17.66 -23.75
CA GLU A 630 -28.31 -19.09 -23.90
C GLU A 630 -28.03 -19.87 -22.62
N THR A 631 -27.05 -19.41 -21.85
CA THR A 631 -26.71 -19.91 -20.53
C THR A 631 -26.69 -18.75 -19.55
N ALA A 632 -27.25 -18.91 -18.36
CA ALA A 632 -27.29 -17.87 -17.33
C ALA A 632 -27.19 -18.47 -15.92
N ILE A 633 -26.73 -17.66 -14.97
CA ILE A 633 -26.79 -17.97 -13.55
C ILE A 633 -28.22 -17.68 -13.08
N GLU A 634 -28.91 -18.74 -12.67
CA GLU A 634 -30.33 -18.66 -12.33
C GLU A 634 -30.57 -17.96 -10.99
N VAL A 635 -31.60 -17.11 -10.97
CA VAL A 635 -32.09 -16.47 -9.72
C VAL A 635 -32.94 -17.50 -8.97
N PRO A 636 -32.72 -17.70 -7.64
CA PRO A 636 -33.52 -18.61 -6.84
C PRO A 636 -35.03 -18.24 -6.88
N ALA A 637 -35.89 -19.23 -6.99
CA ALA A 637 -37.35 -19.01 -7.01
C ALA A 637 -37.86 -18.46 -5.68
N GLU A 638 -37.25 -18.90 -4.57
CA GLU A 638 -37.58 -18.46 -3.20
C GLU A 638 -36.26 -18.11 -2.48
N ARG A 639 -36.28 -17.00 -1.71
CA ARG A 639 -35.18 -16.59 -0.86
C ARG A 639 -35.26 -17.30 0.50
N ARG A 640 -34.09 -17.72 1.03
CA ARG A 640 -33.99 -18.32 2.34
C ARG A 640 -34.27 -17.27 3.42
N LYS A 641 -35.10 -17.62 4.41
CA LYS A 641 -35.43 -16.75 5.54
C LYS A 641 -34.43 -16.87 6.69
N GLY A 642 -33.46 -17.79 6.58
CA GLY A 642 -32.47 -18.08 7.61
C GLY A 642 -33.09 -18.87 8.80
N ASN A 643 -32.35 -18.90 9.91
CA ASN A 643 -32.69 -19.63 11.12
C ASN A 643 -33.45 -18.79 12.16
N GLY A 644 -33.89 -17.57 11.82
CA GLY A 644 -34.62 -16.66 12.73
C GLY A 644 -33.74 -15.86 13.68
N HIS A 645 -32.40 -16.09 13.68
CA HIS A 645 -31.44 -15.33 14.49
C HIS A 645 -30.73 -14.28 13.64
N GLN A 646 -30.24 -13.24 14.31
CA GLN A 646 -29.47 -12.15 13.64
C GLN A 646 -28.21 -11.82 14.44
N LEU A 647 -27.15 -11.46 13.70
CA LEU A 647 -25.95 -10.84 14.25
C LEU A 647 -26.02 -9.34 13.96
N THR A 648 -26.10 -8.51 15.00
CA THR A 648 -26.28 -7.06 14.85
C THR A 648 -25.07 -6.32 15.38
N LEU A 649 -24.35 -5.62 14.48
CA LEU A 649 -23.29 -4.67 14.79
C LEU A 649 -23.92 -3.28 14.95
N VAL A 650 -23.71 -2.64 16.12
CA VAL A 650 -24.28 -1.35 16.46
C VAL A 650 -23.18 -0.31 16.57
N GLY A 651 -23.38 0.82 15.93
CA GLY A 651 -22.59 2.01 16.16
C GLY A 651 -21.16 1.97 15.60
N ALA A 652 -20.93 1.34 14.44
CA ALA A 652 -19.61 1.32 13.81
C ALA A 652 -19.23 2.71 13.26
N LYS A 653 -18.04 3.23 13.67
CA LYS A 653 -17.55 4.60 13.37
C LYS A 653 -16.15 4.65 12.77
N GLY A 654 -15.55 3.53 12.41
CA GLY A 654 -14.19 3.48 11.87
C GLY A 654 -14.08 4.12 10.49
N ASN A 655 -12.97 4.76 10.19
CA ASN A 655 -12.65 5.41 8.90
C ASN A 655 -13.78 6.36 8.45
N ASN A 656 -14.46 6.02 7.33
CA ASN A 656 -15.56 6.81 6.79
C ASN A 656 -16.95 6.41 7.33
N LEU A 657 -17.07 5.40 8.19
CA LEU A 657 -18.36 4.95 8.70
C LEU A 657 -19.04 5.98 9.60
N LYS A 658 -20.31 6.26 9.35
CA LYS A 658 -21.13 7.29 10.03
C LYS A 658 -22.08 6.66 11.03
N ASN A 659 -21.56 6.08 12.12
CA ASN A 659 -22.36 5.45 13.19
C ASN A 659 -23.31 4.36 12.67
N VAL A 660 -22.76 3.42 11.89
CA VAL A 660 -23.52 2.42 11.16
C VAL A 660 -24.02 1.32 12.08
N THR A 661 -25.33 1.01 11.98
CA THR A 661 -25.93 -0.18 12.57
C THR A 661 -26.42 -1.12 11.48
N VAL A 662 -25.97 -2.38 11.52
CA VAL A 662 -26.30 -3.38 10.52
C VAL A 662 -26.66 -4.71 11.18
N SER A 663 -27.69 -5.40 10.64
CA SER A 663 -28.11 -6.73 11.07
C SER A 663 -27.92 -7.74 9.95
N LEU A 664 -27.23 -8.84 10.26
CA LEU A 664 -26.97 -9.96 9.38
C LEU A 664 -27.89 -11.13 9.77
N PRO A 665 -28.84 -11.53 8.93
CA PRO A 665 -29.65 -12.73 9.18
C PRO A 665 -28.76 -13.99 9.12
N LEU A 666 -28.83 -14.84 10.13
CA LEU A 666 -28.04 -16.05 10.23
C LEU A 666 -28.65 -17.22 9.46
N GLY A 667 -27.80 -18.10 8.91
CA GLY A 667 -28.24 -19.20 8.06
C GLY A 667 -28.65 -18.76 6.65
N THR A 668 -28.09 -17.64 6.16
CA THR A 668 -28.38 -17.07 4.83
C THR A 668 -27.11 -16.74 4.06
N PHE A 669 -27.29 -16.51 2.77
CA PHE A 669 -26.27 -15.92 1.90
C PHE A 669 -26.46 -14.39 1.86
N VAL A 670 -25.64 -13.66 2.60
CA VAL A 670 -25.65 -12.19 2.67
C VAL A 670 -24.61 -11.61 1.71
N CYS A 671 -24.99 -10.65 0.89
CA CYS A 671 -24.06 -9.89 0.06
C CYS A 671 -23.99 -8.42 0.53
N VAL A 672 -22.76 -7.94 0.75
CA VAL A 672 -22.46 -6.53 1.08
C VAL A 672 -21.94 -5.87 -0.18
N THR A 673 -22.69 -4.93 -0.72
CA THR A 673 -22.40 -4.25 -1.98
C THR A 673 -22.35 -2.73 -1.83
N GLY A 674 -22.15 -1.99 -2.92
CA GLY A 674 -22.08 -0.53 -2.97
C GLY A 674 -20.85 -0.02 -3.71
N VAL A 675 -20.81 1.28 -3.99
CA VAL A 675 -19.72 1.91 -4.76
C VAL A 675 -18.34 1.71 -4.13
N SER A 676 -17.29 1.87 -4.94
CA SER A 676 -15.91 1.79 -4.45
C SER A 676 -15.66 2.86 -3.37
N GLY A 677 -14.95 2.49 -2.28
CA GLY A 677 -14.69 3.40 -1.16
C GLY A 677 -15.89 3.71 -0.24
N SER A 678 -17.06 3.06 -0.41
CA SER A 678 -18.26 3.29 0.43
C SER A 678 -18.16 2.80 1.88
N GLY A 679 -17.11 2.03 2.24
CA GLY A 679 -16.88 1.56 3.60
C GLY A 679 -17.20 0.07 3.84
N LYS A 680 -17.44 -0.73 2.80
CA LYS A 680 -17.71 -2.18 2.89
C LYS A 680 -16.65 -2.95 3.68
N SER A 681 -15.40 -2.86 3.26
CA SER A 681 -14.28 -3.55 3.91
C SER A 681 -14.03 -3.02 5.33
N THR A 682 -14.22 -1.71 5.56
CA THR A 682 -14.16 -1.11 6.90
C THR A 682 -15.20 -1.72 7.85
N LEU A 683 -16.44 -1.90 7.37
CA LEU A 683 -17.53 -2.48 8.16
C LEU A 683 -17.27 -3.95 8.49
N ILE A 684 -16.89 -4.75 7.50
CA ILE A 684 -16.78 -6.20 7.62
C ILE A 684 -15.37 -6.63 8.05
N ASN A 685 -14.31 -6.22 7.32
CA ASN A 685 -12.94 -6.72 7.52
C ASN A 685 -12.19 -6.02 8.66
N ASP A 686 -12.47 -4.71 8.90
CA ASP A 686 -11.74 -3.94 9.90
C ASP A 686 -12.53 -3.74 11.20
N THR A 687 -13.85 -3.96 11.19
CA THR A 687 -14.70 -3.85 12.39
C THR A 687 -15.24 -5.21 12.81
N LEU A 688 -16.13 -5.85 12.03
CA LEU A 688 -16.82 -7.09 12.42
C LEU A 688 -15.86 -8.28 12.58
N LEU A 689 -15.00 -8.53 11.60
CA LEU A 689 -14.07 -9.67 11.61
C LEU A 689 -13.08 -9.64 12.80
N PRO A 690 -12.46 -8.51 13.16
CA PRO A 690 -11.59 -8.45 14.35
C PRO A 690 -12.35 -8.71 15.65
N ILE A 691 -13.57 -8.20 15.84
CA ILE A 691 -14.40 -8.47 17.03
C ILE A 691 -14.61 -9.99 17.19
N LEU A 692 -15.03 -10.65 16.11
CA LEU A 692 -15.27 -12.10 16.10
C LEU A 692 -13.96 -12.88 16.32
N SER A 693 -12.87 -12.45 15.70
CA SER A 693 -11.55 -13.08 15.84
C SER A 693 -10.98 -12.95 17.26
N GLN A 694 -11.19 -11.83 17.93
CA GLN A 694 -10.84 -11.67 19.34
C GLN A 694 -11.63 -12.65 20.22
N LYS A 695 -12.93 -12.79 19.97
CA LYS A 695 -13.79 -13.66 20.75
C LYS A 695 -13.48 -15.16 20.57
N PHE A 696 -13.33 -15.62 19.32
CA PHE A 696 -13.17 -17.04 19.03
C PHE A 696 -11.72 -17.52 19.06
N TYR A 697 -10.75 -16.64 18.71
CA TYR A 697 -9.35 -17.01 18.53
C TYR A 697 -8.38 -16.22 19.39
N ARG A 698 -8.86 -15.32 20.25
CA ARG A 698 -8.03 -14.43 21.07
C ARG A 698 -7.04 -13.62 20.22
N SER A 699 -7.48 -13.20 19.03
CA SER A 699 -6.69 -12.37 18.14
C SER A 699 -6.34 -11.04 18.80
N LEU A 700 -5.12 -10.57 18.61
CA LEU A 700 -4.65 -9.28 19.15
C LEU A 700 -5.02 -8.08 18.26
N ARG A 701 -5.58 -8.34 17.06
CA ARG A 701 -6.00 -7.27 16.15
C ARG A 701 -7.20 -6.53 16.75
N ALA A 702 -7.01 -5.24 17.06
CA ALA A 702 -8.07 -4.39 17.56
C ALA A 702 -9.10 -4.09 16.45
N PRO A 703 -10.41 -4.17 16.74
CA PRO A 703 -11.45 -3.67 15.85
C PRO A 703 -11.42 -2.14 15.81
N LEU A 704 -11.95 -1.57 14.72
CA LEU A 704 -12.26 -0.15 14.68
C LEU A 704 -13.42 0.19 15.65
N GLU A 705 -13.63 1.47 15.91
CA GLU A 705 -14.59 1.95 16.90
C GLU A 705 -16.03 1.48 16.60
N TYR A 706 -16.68 0.91 17.61
CA TYR A 706 -18.07 0.44 17.57
C TYR A 706 -18.68 0.49 18.97
N GLU A 707 -20.02 0.46 19.08
CA GLU A 707 -20.70 0.46 20.38
C GLU A 707 -20.85 -0.95 20.96
N LYS A 708 -21.46 -1.87 20.19
CA LYS A 708 -21.69 -3.25 20.65
C LYS A 708 -22.00 -4.22 19.51
N LEU A 709 -21.79 -5.52 19.76
CA LEU A 709 -22.20 -6.62 18.90
C LEU A 709 -23.22 -7.50 19.64
N ARG A 710 -24.38 -7.74 19.03
CA ARG A 710 -25.46 -8.61 19.55
C ARG A 710 -25.57 -9.89 18.74
N GLY A 711 -26.04 -10.99 19.33
CA GLY A 711 -26.27 -12.27 18.65
C GLY A 711 -25.03 -13.18 18.55
N LEU A 712 -23.91 -12.81 19.20
CA LEU A 712 -22.65 -13.53 19.14
C LEU A 712 -22.73 -15.00 19.63
N SER A 713 -23.64 -15.30 20.59
CA SER A 713 -23.84 -16.66 21.12
C SER A 713 -24.39 -17.68 20.11
N GLN A 714 -24.88 -17.20 18.97
CA GLN A 714 -25.41 -18.04 17.89
C GLN A 714 -24.34 -18.60 16.98
N LEU A 715 -23.12 -18.09 17.09
CA LEU A 715 -21.95 -18.49 16.29
C LEU A 715 -20.93 -19.22 17.16
N ASP A 716 -20.20 -20.15 16.59
CA ASP A 716 -19.09 -20.86 17.22
C ASP A 716 -17.74 -20.61 16.55
N LYS A 717 -17.75 -20.13 15.31
CA LYS A 717 -16.55 -19.93 14.51
C LYS A 717 -16.74 -18.83 13.47
N VAL A 718 -15.66 -18.10 13.16
CA VAL A 718 -15.58 -17.22 11.99
C VAL A 718 -14.44 -17.69 11.07
N VAL A 719 -14.68 -17.67 9.77
CA VAL A 719 -13.67 -18.01 8.75
C VAL A 719 -13.60 -16.87 7.75
N SER A 720 -12.43 -16.24 7.64
CA SER A 720 -12.20 -15.25 6.62
C SER A 720 -11.43 -15.87 5.46
N VAL A 721 -11.93 -15.66 4.25
CA VAL A 721 -11.35 -16.14 3.00
C VAL A 721 -11.03 -14.93 2.13
N ASP A 722 -9.79 -14.50 2.16
CA ASP A 722 -9.26 -13.37 1.42
C ASP A 722 -8.37 -13.81 0.23
N GLN A 723 -7.99 -12.86 -0.62
CA GLN A 723 -7.15 -13.09 -1.80
C GLN A 723 -5.65 -13.23 -1.48
N SER A 724 -5.25 -13.18 -0.20
CA SER A 724 -3.84 -13.31 0.18
C SER A 724 -3.30 -14.69 -0.22
N PRO A 725 -2.01 -14.79 -0.62
CA PRO A 725 -1.40 -16.07 -0.99
C PRO A 725 -1.51 -17.10 0.14
N ILE A 726 -1.68 -18.38 -0.21
CA ILE A 726 -1.71 -19.51 0.75
C ILE A 726 -0.36 -19.76 1.43
N GLY A 727 0.68 -19.03 1.04
CA GLY A 727 2.00 -19.03 1.65
C GLY A 727 2.94 -18.08 0.92
N ARG A 728 4.01 -17.66 1.60
CA ARG A 728 4.97 -16.66 1.11
C ARG A 728 6.21 -17.26 0.45
N THR A 729 6.33 -18.59 0.41
CA THR A 729 7.51 -19.26 -0.12
C THR A 729 7.16 -20.21 -1.26
N PRO A 730 8.08 -20.47 -2.19
CA PRO A 730 7.87 -21.44 -3.28
C PRO A 730 7.59 -22.88 -2.80
N ARG A 731 7.81 -23.17 -1.51
CA ARG A 731 7.52 -24.47 -0.89
C ARG A 731 6.07 -24.65 -0.50
N SER A 732 5.34 -23.56 -0.27
CA SER A 732 3.90 -23.62 -0.01
C SER A 732 3.17 -23.98 -1.32
N ASN A 733 2.22 -24.89 -1.24
CA ASN A 733 1.45 -25.37 -2.38
C ASN A 733 0.05 -25.87 -1.94
N PRO A 734 -0.89 -26.11 -2.86
CA PRO A 734 -2.22 -26.60 -2.54
C PRO A 734 -2.22 -27.89 -1.70
N ALA A 735 -1.35 -28.85 -2.00
CA ALA A 735 -1.30 -30.11 -1.26
C ALA A 735 -0.87 -29.93 0.20
N THR A 736 0.06 -29.02 0.48
CA THR A 736 0.50 -28.74 1.85
C THR A 736 -0.53 -27.93 2.62
N TYR A 737 -1.18 -26.98 1.98
CA TYR A 737 -2.17 -26.10 2.61
C TYR A 737 -3.44 -26.86 3.02
N THR A 738 -3.95 -27.73 2.15
CA THR A 738 -5.11 -28.57 2.44
C THR A 738 -4.81 -29.74 3.38
N GLY A 739 -3.54 -29.98 3.70
CA GLY A 739 -3.10 -31.08 4.53
C GLY A 739 -3.15 -32.46 3.83
N VAL A 740 -3.52 -32.56 2.56
CA VAL A 740 -3.55 -33.82 1.80
C VAL A 740 -2.14 -34.40 1.61
N PHE A 741 -1.13 -33.54 1.60
CA PHE A 741 0.26 -33.99 1.46
C PHE A 741 0.74 -34.87 2.64
N THR A 742 0.16 -34.73 3.83
CA THR A 742 0.44 -35.61 4.97
C THR A 742 -0.02 -37.05 4.68
N ASP A 743 -1.27 -37.19 4.20
CA ASP A 743 -1.84 -38.51 3.87
C ASP A 743 -1.07 -39.15 2.69
N ILE A 744 -0.62 -38.35 1.71
CA ILE A 744 0.22 -38.82 0.57
C ILE A 744 1.56 -39.36 1.11
N ARG A 745 2.22 -38.65 2.03
CA ARG A 745 3.48 -39.09 2.62
C ARG A 745 3.31 -40.40 3.41
N GLU A 746 2.24 -40.53 4.19
CA GLU A 746 1.89 -41.72 4.92
C GLU A 746 1.69 -42.91 3.96
N LEU A 747 0.95 -42.73 2.88
CA LEU A 747 0.79 -43.73 1.84
C LEU A 747 2.13 -44.19 1.27
N PHE A 748 3.06 -43.28 0.98
CA PHE A 748 4.39 -43.64 0.44
C PHE A 748 5.27 -44.38 1.47
N VAL A 749 5.12 -44.13 2.77
CA VAL A 749 5.81 -44.85 3.84
C VAL A 749 5.32 -46.29 3.94
N GLU A 750 4.03 -46.53 3.70
CA GLU A 750 3.43 -47.89 3.78
C GLU A 750 3.84 -48.81 2.62
N LEU A 751 4.44 -48.28 1.56
CA LEU A 751 4.86 -49.05 0.41
C LEU A 751 5.96 -50.07 0.79
N PRO A 752 5.97 -51.29 0.21
CA PRO A 752 6.95 -52.33 0.52
C PRO A 752 8.40 -51.85 0.39
N GLU A 753 8.71 -51.11 -0.65
CA GLU A 753 10.05 -50.57 -0.92
C GLU A 753 10.50 -49.57 0.18
N SER A 754 9.59 -48.71 0.68
CA SER A 754 9.86 -47.79 1.77
C SER A 754 10.13 -48.54 3.09
N LYS A 755 9.36 -49.60 3.37
CA LYS A 755 9.51 -50.42 4.54
C LYS A 755 10.85 -51.19 4.52
N MET A 756 11.24 -51.75 3.37
CA MET A 756 12.54 -52.42 3.20
C MET A 756 13.72 -51.46 3.44
N ARG A 757 13.60 -50.20 2.99
CA ARG A 757 14.65 -49.19 3.17
C ARG A 757 14.57 -48.46 4.53
N GLY A 758 13.57 -48.75 5.37
CA GLY A 758 13.36 -48.08 6.66
C GLY A 758 13.01 -46.62 6.57
N TYR A 759 12.34 -46.18 5.48
CA TYR A 759 11.99 -44.78 5.27
C TYR A 759 10.83 -44.32 6.17
N LYS A 760 11.03 -43.21 6.83
CA LYS A 760 10.05 -42.56 7.72
C LYS A 760 9.34 -41.40 6.99
N PRO A 761 8.20 -40.84 7.49
CA PRO A 761 7.48 -39.78 6.85
C PRO A 761 8.32 -38.52 6.54
N GLY A 762 9.39 -38.26 7.30
CA GLY A 762 10.34 -37.18 7.06
C GLY A 762 11.13 -37.34 5.75
N ARG A 763 11.35 -38.59 5.26
CA ARG A 763 12.02 -38.85 3.99
C ARG A 763 11.25 -38.29 2.81
N PHE A 764 9.93 -38.34 2.87
CA PHE A 764 9.01 -37.85 1.85
C PHE A 764 8.59 -36.37 2.04
N SER A 765 9.30 -35.64 2.93
CA SER A 765 9.11 -34.20 3.11
C SER A 765 10.20 -33.43 2.38
N PHE A 766 9.80 -32.53 1.49
CA PHE A 766 10.73 -31.59 0.83
C PHE A 766 11.20 -30.44 1.75
N ASN A 767 10.67 -30.33 2.97
CA ASN A 767 11.10 -29.35 3.96
C ASN A 767 12.22 -29.87 4.90
N VAL A 768 12.38 -31.15 5.01
CA VAL A 768 13.30 -31.82 5.96
C VAL A 768 14.51 -32.38 5.21
N LYS A 769 15.70 -32.30 5.81
CA LYS A 769 16.91 -32.93 5.28
C LYS A 769 16.73 -34.45 5.19
N GLY A 770 17.40 -35.08 4.22
CA GLY A 770 17.45 -36.54 4.02
C GLY A 770 16.72 -37.02 2.78
N GLY A 771 15.54 -36.48 2.44
CA GLY A 771 14.81 -36.84 1.23
C GLY A 771 14.71 -35.76 0.18
N ARG A 772 14.93 -34.53 0.57
CA ARG A 772 14.84 -33.36 -0.33
C ARG A 772 16.10 -33.20 -1.19
N CYS A 773 15.96 -32.56 -2.32
CA CYS A 773 17.10 -32.06 -3.09
C CYS A 773 17.84 -30.98 -2.30
N GLU A 774 19.12 -31.16 -2.01
CA GLU A 774 19.91 -30.21 -1.21
C GLU A 774 20.32 -28.97 -2.07
N ALA A 775 20.45 -29.11 -3.39
CA ALA A 775 20.81 -28.00 -4.28
C ALA A 775 19.74 -26.85 -4.24
N CYS A 776 18.45 -27.21 -4.27
CA CYS A 776 17.36 -26.24 -4.14
C CYS A 776 16.72 -26.25 -2.74
N ARG A 777 17.22 -27.04 -1.83
CA ARG A 777 16.68 -27.22 -0.46
C ARG A 777 15.17 -27.55 -0.46
N GLY A 778 14.70 -28.28 -1.46
CA GLY A 778 13.31 -28.70 -1.62
C GLY A 778 12.35 -27.67 -2.21
N SER A 779 12.82 -26.52 -2.69
CA SER A 779 11.97 -25.54 -3.38
C SER A 779 11.56 -25.98 -4.80
N GLY A 780 12.40 -26.80 -5.46
CA GLY A 780 12.26 -27.15 -6.86
C GLY A 780 12.85 -26.10 -7.81
N TYR A 781 13.07 -24.88 -7.33
CA TYR A 781 13.57 -23.75 -8.09
C TYR A 781 14.77 -23.10 -7.40
N LYS A 782 15.62 -22.44 -8.15
CA LYS A 782 16.64 -21.51 -7.67
C LYS A 782 16.15 -20.09 -7.93
N THR A 783 16.23 -19.22 -6.94
CA THR A 783 15.94 -17.79 -7.10
C THR A 783 17.21 -17.10 -7.60
N ILE A 784 17.11 -16.41 -8.70
CA ILE A 784 18.12 -15.48 -9.19
C ILE A 784 17.67 -14.08 -8.78
N GLU A 785 18.40 -13.49 -7.83
CA GLU A 785 18.13 -12.13 -7.34
C GLU A 785 18.58 -11.12 -8.39
N MET A 786 17.68 -10.25 -8.83
CA MET A 786 17.95 -9.20 -9.81
C MET A 786 17.87 -7.83 -9.14
N ASN A 787 18.97 -7.07 -9.15
CA ASN A 787 19.11 -5.82 -8.39
C ASN A 787 18.04 -4.75 -8.68
N PHE A 788 17.47 -4.72 -9.89
CA PHE A 788 16.51 -3.70 -10.33
C PHE A 788 15.23 -4.28 -10.95
N LEU A 789 15.13 -5.60 -11.08
CA LEU A 789 13.99 -6.33 -11.64
C LEU A 789 13.45 -7.34 -10.62
N PRO A 790 12.23 -7.85 -10.79
CA PRO A 790 11.73 -8.94 -9.95
C PRO A 790 12.62 -10.19 -10.04
N ASP A 791 12.80 -10.87 -8.90
CA ASP A 791 13.55 -12.12 -8.83
C ASP A 791 12.99 -13.18 -9.79
N VAL A 792 13.88 -13.86 -10.50
CA VAL A 792 13.52 -14.94 -11.44
C VAL A 792 13.66 -16.29 -10.78
N LEU A 793 12.66 -17.15 -10.93
CA LEU A 793 12.66 -18.53 -10.45
C LEU A 793 13.00 -19.47 -11.60
N VAL A 794 14.19 -20.09 -11.55
CA VAL A 794 14.65 -21.06 -12.56
C VAL A 794 14.52 -22.48 -12.00
N PRO A 795 14.00 -23.46 -12.76
CA PRO A 795 13.96 -24.85 -12.33
C PRO A 795 15.34 -25.36 -11.88
N CYS A 796 15.39 -26.10 -10.77
CA CYS A 796 16.64 -26.64 -10.25
C CYS A 796 17.17 -27.74 -11.18
N GLU A 797 18.35 -27.56 -11.74
CA GLU A 797 19.01 -28.51 -12.64
C GLU A 797 19.22 -29.89 -12.00
N ALA A 798 19.57 -29.95 -10.70
CA ALA A 798 19.86 -31.20 -9.99
C ALA A 798 18.61 -32.09 -9.80
N CYS A 799 17.42 -31.52 -9.62
CA CYS A 799 16.19 -32.29 -9.42
C CYS A 799 15.14 -32.05 -10.50
N GLN A 800 15.44 -31.20 -11.49
CA GLN A 800 14.52 -30.86 -12.61
C GLN A 800 13.12 -30.46 -12.11
N GLY A 801 13.05 -29.62 -11.07
CA GLY A 801 11.80 -29.19 -10.46
C GLY A 801 11.15 -30.19 -9.48
N LYS A 802 11.60 -31.44 -9.38
CA LYS A 802 10.95 -32.51 -8.61
C LYS A 802 11.11 -32.40 -7.09
N ARG A 803 11.92 -31.47 -6.56
CA ARG A 803 12.09 -31.16 -5.13
C ARG A 803 12.82 -32.20 -4.28
N TYR A 804 12.97 -33.47 -4.74
CA TYR A 804 13.56 -34.58 -3.99
C TYR A 804 14.89 -35.05 -4.57
N ASN A 805 15.66 -35.79 -3.77
CA ASN A 805 16.83 -36.50 -4.24
C ASN A 805 16.42 -37.77 -5.02
N HIS A 806 17.34 -38.31 -5.79
CA HIS A 806 17.11 -39.44 -6.67
C HIS A 806 16.56 -40.67 -5.93
N GLU A 807 17.15 -41.03 -4.79
CA GLU A 807 16.78 -42.21 -3.99
C GLU A 807 15.30 -42.13 -3.50
N THR A 808 14.80 -40.92 -3.13
CA THR A 808 13.41 -40.75 -2.72
C THR A 808 12.47 -40.93 -3.90
N LEU A 809 12.88 -40.47 -5.11
CA LEU A 809 12.10 -40.58 -6.35
C LEU A 809 12.02 -42.01 -6.91
N GLU A 810 12.87 -42.93 -6.48
CA GLU A 810 12.81 -44.37 -6.84
C GLU A 810 11.56 -45.03 -6.27
N VAL A 811 11.09 -44.64 -5.09
CA VAL A 811 9.87 -45.19 -4.49
C VAL A 811 8.65 -44.77 -5.28
N ARG A 812 7.89 -45.76 -5.75
CA ARG A 812 6.76 -45.51 -6.67
C ARG A 812 5.45 -46.16 -6.20
N PHE A 813 4.39 -45.38 -6.26
CA PHE A 813 3.01 -45.87 -6.11
C PHE A 813 2.32 -45.83 -7.48
N LYS A 814 1.77 -46.97 -7.94
CA LYS A 814 1.20 -47.11 -9.29
C LYS A 814 2.12 -46.53 -10.39
N GLY A 815 3.44 -46.76 -10.28
CA GLY A 815 4.45 -46.32 -11.25
C GLY A 815 4.85 -44.84 -11.15
N LYS A 816 4.28 -44.03 -10.23
CA LYS A 816 4.58 -42.61 -10.05
C LYS A 816 5.35 -42.37 -8.75
N SER A 817 6.42 -41.57 -8.81
CA SER A 817 7.15 -41.07 -7.64
C SER A 817 6.37 -39.99 -6.90
N ILE A 818 6.77 -39.65 -5.68
CA ILE A 818 6.15 -38.56 -4.92
C ILE A 818 6.31 -37.16 -5.63
N GLY A 819 7.41 -37.00 -6.36
CA GLY A 819 7.61 -35.80 -7.20
C GLY A 819 6.63 -35.76 -8.38
N ASP A 820 6.39 -36.89 -9.04
CA ASP A 820 5.40 -37.00 -10.13
C ASP A 820 3.97 -36.79 -9.63
N VAL A 821 3.65 -37.19 -8.39
CA VAL A 821 2.36 -36.95 -7.74
C VAL A 821 2.14 -35.45 -7.48
N LEU A 822 3.16 -34.73 -7.05
CA LEU A 822 3.07 -33.28 -6.87
C LEU A 822 2.89 -32.54 -8.22
N ASP A 823 3.38 -33.12 -9.31
CA ASP A 823 3.24 -32.55 -10.67
C ASP A 823 1.90 -32.89 -11.35
N MET A 824 1.10 -33.77 -10.75
CA MET A 824 -0.25 -34.06 -11.24
C MET A 824 -1.18 -32.87 -11.06
N THR A 825 -2.04 -32.63 -12.03
CA THR A 825 -3.21 -31.76 -11.84
C THR A 825 -4.20 -32.42 -10.86
N ILE A 826 -5.02 -31.60 -10.21
CA ILE A 826 -6.05 -32.07 -9.28
C ILE A 826 -6.97 -33.10 -9.97
N ASN A 827 -7.38 -32.87 -11.23
CA ASN A 827 -8.19 -33.83 -11.99
C ASN A 827 -7.49 -35.18 -12.15
N GLN A 828 -6.21 -35.19 -12.51
CA GLN A 828 -5.41 -36.43 -12.62
C GLN A 828 -5.25 -37.11 -11.26
N ALA A 829 -5.06 -36.32 -10.19
CA ALA A 829 -4.92 -36.86 -8.85
C ALA A 829 -6.21 -37.50 -8.32
N VAL A 830 -7.39 -36.97 -8.65
CA VAL A 830 -8.69 -37.56 -8.32
C VAL A 830 -8.82 -38.97 -8.94
N GLU A 831 -8.47 -39.13 -10.22
CA GLU A 831 -8.48 -40.42 -10.90
C GLU A 831 -7.42 -41.38 -10.31
N PHE A 832 -6.20 -40.87 -10.08
CA PHE A 832 -5.08 -41.66 -9.56
C PHE A 832 -5.33 -42.22 -8.15
N PHE A 833 -5.93 -41.41 -7.26
CA PHE A 833 -6.26 -41.77 -5.88
C PHE A 833 -7.69 -42.26 -5.69
N ALA A 834 -8.42 -42.65 -6.72
CA ALA A 834 -9.82 -43.06 -6.64
C ALA A 834 -10.09 -44.13 -5.56
N ASN A 835 -9.13 -45.03 -5.29
CA ASN A 835 -9.23 -46.09 -4.31
C ASN A 835 -8.58 -45.75 -2.94
N VAL A 836 -8.24 -44.49 -2.68
CA VAL A 836 -7.63 -44.03 -1.42
C VAL A 836 -8.52 -42.90 -0.81
N PRO A 837 -9.58 -43.27 -0.02
CA PRO A 837 -10.61 -42.33 0.44
C PRO A 837 -10.06 -41.15 1.27
N SER A 838 -9.02 -41.36 2.09
CA SER A 838 -8.41 -40.30 2.91
C SER A 838 -7.84 -39.15 2.04
N ILE A 839 -7.22 -39.48 0.93
CA ILE A 839 -6.65 -38.54 -0.04
C ILE A 839 -7.75 -38.00 -0.95
N LEU A 840 -8.58 -38.91 -1.52
CA LEU A 840 -9.61 -38.59 -2.50
C LEU A 840 -10.59 -37.52 -1.97
N ASN A 841 -11.08 -37.67 -0.74
CA ASN A 841 -12.05 -36.75 -0.14
C ASN A 841 -11.52 -35.30 -0.09
N LYS A 842 -10.24 -35.11 0.22
CA LYS A 842 -9.62 -33.77 0.27
C LYS A 842 -9.36 -33.20 -1.12
N ILE A 843 -8.93 -34.04 -2.09
CA ILE A 843 -8.64 -33.57 -3.46
C ILE A 843 -9.94 -33.29 -4.23
N LYS A 844 -10.99 -34.06 -4.01
CA LYS A 844 -12.29 -33.90 -4.66
C LYS A 844 -12.89 -32.53 -4.37
N VAL A 845 -12.74 -32.02 -3.14
CA VAL A 845 -13.23 -30.67 -2.79
C VAL A 845 -12.49 -29.59 -3.58
N LEU A 846 -11.17 -29.74 -3.86
CA LEU A 846 -10.42 -28.83 -4.70
C LEU A 846 -10.95 -28.86 -6.16
N GLN A 847 -11.36 -30.02 -6.67
CA GLN A 847 -11.99 -30.15 -7.98
C GLN A 847 -13.38 -29.46 -7.99
N GLU A 848 -14.18 -29.67 -6.94
CA GLU A 848 -15.53 -29.10 -6.81
C GLU A 848 -15.55 -27.57 -6.76
N VAL A 849 -14.47 -26.92 -6.27
CA VAL A 849 -14.32 -25.45 -6.31
C VAL A 849 -13.74 -24.94 -7.64
N GLY A 850 -13.68 -25.79 -8.69
CA GLY A 850 -13.21 -25.40 -10.01
C GLY A 850 -11.68 -25.33 -10.18
N LEU A 851 -10.89 -25.92 -9.26
CA LEU A 851 -9.42 -25.92 -9.32
C LEU A 851 -8.83 -27.22 -9.93
N GLY A 852 -9.61 -27.96 -10.70
CA GLY A 852 -9.18 -29.23 -11.29
C GLY A 852 -7.92 -29.15 -12.18
N TYR A 853 -7.62 -27.99 -12.73
CA TYR A 853 -6.51 -27.74 -13.66
C TYR A 853 -5.18 -27.42 -12.98
N ILE A 854 -5.15 -26.93 -11.71
CA ILE A 854 -3.91 -26.62 -11.01
C ILE A 854 -3.18 -27.90 -10.56
N LYS A 855 -1.84 -27.82 -10.44
CA LYS A 855 -1.03 -28.93 -9.94
C LYS A 855 -1.08 -29.00 -8.42
N LEU A 856 -1.05 -30.21 -7.83
CA LEU A 856 -0.99 -30.40 -6.37
C LEU A 856 0.22 -29.69 -5.73
N GLY A 857 1.37 -29.73 -6.40
CA GLY A 857 2.62 -29.10 -5.97
C GLY A 857 2.86 -27.70 -6.53
N GLN A 858 1.89 -27.03 -7.16
CA GLN A 858 2.06 -25.70 -7.72
C GLN A 858 2.45 -24.72 -6.62
N SER A 859 3.48 -23.90 -6.87
CA SER A 859 3.94 -22.91 -5.89
C SER A 859 2.85 -21.90 -5.58
N SER A 860 2.70 -21.54 -4.30
CA SER A 860 1.77 -20.49 -3.87
C SER A 860 2.05 -19.11 -4.51
N THR A 861 3.29 -18.87 -4.92
CA THR A 861 3.70 -17.61 -5.57
C THR A 861 3.23 -17.50 -7.02
N THR A 862 2.87 -18.61 -7.65
CA THR A 862 2.37 -18.68 -9.05
C THR A 862 0.84 -18.79 -9.11
N LEU A 863 0.15 -18.90 -7.97
CA LEU A 863 -1.31 -18.91 -7.93
C LEU A 863 -1.84 -17.48 -8.00
N SER A 864 -2.93 -17.28 -8.74
CA SER A 864 -3.68 -16.03 -8.72
C SER A 864 -4.36 -15.80 -7.36
N GLY A 865 -4.80 -14.56 -7.10
CA GLY A 865 -5.55 -14.24 -5.87
C GLY A 865 -6.81 -15.10 -5.72
N GLY A 866 -7.60 -15.24 -6.79
CA GLY A 866 -8.81 -16.06 -6.81
C GLY A 866 -8.53 -17.57 -6.65
N GLU A 867 -7.46 -18.10 -7.27
CA GLU A 867 -7.04 -19.49 -7.04
C GLU A 867 -6.65 -19.75 -5.59
N SER A 868 -5.87 -18.85 -4.99
CA SER A 868 -5.49 -18.91 -3.57
C SER A 868 -6.71 -18.90 -2.66
N GLN A 869 -7.68 -18.06 -2.94
CA GLN A 869 -8.95 -17.95 -2.21
C GLN A 869 -9.77 -19.25 -2.31
N ARG A 870 -9.89 -19.82 -3.51
CA ARG A 870 -10.58 -21.12 -3.73
C ARG A 870 -9.88 -22.29 -3.03
N VAL A 871 -8.54 -22.31 -2.94
CA VAL A 871 -7.81 -23.31 -2.14
C VAL A 871 -8.14 -23.18 -0.66
N LYS A 872 -8.21 -21.94 -0.12
CA LYS A 872 -8.65 -21.69 1.26
C LYS A 872 -10.08 -22.18 1.51
N LEU A 873 -11.00 -21.84 0.61
CA LEU A 873 -12.40 -22.27 0.67
C LEU A 873 -12.52 -23.81 0.65
N ALA A 874 -11.81 -24.48 -0.25
CA ALA A 874 -11.78 -25.93 -0.33
C ALA A 874 -11.28 -26.58 0.98
N THR A 875 -10.28 -25.98 1.62
CA THR A 875 -9.73 -26.45 2.89
C THR A 875 -10.79 -26.38 4.00
N GLU A 876 -11.56 -25.29 4.06
CA GLU A 876 -12.63 -25.17 5.06
C GLU A 876 -13.80 -26.13 4.77
N LEU A 877 -14.17 -26.31 3.50
CA LEU A 877 -15.20 -27.28 3.10
C LEU A 877 -14.86 -28.73 3.43
N SER A 878 -13.55 -29.08 3.44
CA SER A 878 -13.09 -30.42 3.79
C SER A 878 -13.15 -30.72 5.29
N LYS A 879 -13.32 -29.68 6.15
CA LYS A 879 -13.43 -29.84 7.61
C LYS A 879 -14.85 -30.23 8.03
N ARG A 880 -14.95 -30.82 9.22
CA ARG A 880 -16.25 -31.10 9.83
C ARG A 880 -16.98 -29.81 10.16
N ASP A 881 -18.21 -29.71 9.74
CA ASP A 881 -19.06 -28.52 9.86
C ASP A 881 -19.97 -28.62 11.10
N THR A 882 -20.20 -27.48 11.74
CA THR A 882 -21.09 -27.36 12.92
C THR A 882 -22.44 -26.73 12.56
N GLY A 883 -22.57 -26.13 11.36
CA GLY A 883 -23.76 -25.39 10.94
C GLY A 883 -23.93 -24.01 11.63
N ARG A 884 -22.95 -23.54 12.39
CA ARG A 884 -22.96 -22.25 13.11
C ARG A 884 -21.74 -21.39 12.82
N THR A 885 -21.11 -21.63 11.67
CA THR A 885 -19.93 -20.89 11.23
C THR A 885 -20.33 -19.68 10.39
N LEU A 886 -19.70 -18.53 10.65
CA LEU A 886 -19.76 -17.36 9.79
C LEU A 886 -18.58 -17.36 8.82
N TYR A 887 -18.86 -17.47 7.53
CA TYR A 887 -17.86 -17.32 6.46
C TYR A 887 -17.90 -15.89 5.95
N ILE A 888 -16.74 -15.25 5.86
CA ILE A 888 -16.57 -13.91 5.29
C ILE A 888 -15.65 -14.04 4.07
N LEU A 889 -16.15 -13.68 2.89
CA LEU A 889 -15.39 -13.70 1.64
C LEU A 889 -15.31 -12.28 1.09
N ASP A 890 -14.11 -11.88 0.65
CA ASP A 890 -13.86 -10.57 0.07
C ASP A 890 -13.58 -10.72 -1.43
N GLU A 891 -14.49 -10.18 -2.26
CA GLU A 891 -14.47 -10.21 -3.73
C GLU A 891 -14.10 -11.59 -4.32
N PRO A 892 -14.84 -12.67 -4.01
CA PRO A 892 -14.47 -14.01 -4.42
C PRO A 892 -14.62 -14.31 -5.91
N THR A 893 -15.23 -13.42 -6.70
CA THR A 893 -15.38 -13.57 -8.16
C THR A 893 -14.21 -13.01 -8.96
N THR A 894 -13.22 -12.45 -8.31
CA THR A 894 -12.03 -11.88 -8.94
C THR A 894 -11.35 -12.90 -9.86
N GLY A 895 -11.16 -12.53 -11.14
CA GLY A 895 -10.50 -13.37 -12.13
C GLY A 895 -11.28 -14.60 -12.56
N LEU A 896 -12.59 -14.62 -12.32
CA LEU A 896 -13.46 -15.74 -12.66
C LEU A 896 -14.30 -15.45 -13.91
N HIS A 897 -14.31 -16.42 -14.82
CA HIS A 897 -15.28 -16.49 -15.90
C HIS A 897 -16.69 -16.82 -15.36
N PHE A 898 -17.75 -16.48 -16.07
CA PHE A 898 -19.16 -16.74 -15.69
C PHE A 898 -19.42 -18.18 -15.22
N GLU A 899 -18.83 -19.18 -15.90
CA GLU A 899 -18.94 -20.58 -15.52
C GLU A 899 -18.26 -20.87 -14.17
N ASP A 900 -17.10 -20.27 -13.91
CA ASP A 900 -16.40 -20.41 -12.62
C ASP A 900 -17.21 -19.75 -11.50
N ILE A 901 -17.89 -18.61 -11.78
CA ILE A 901 -18.79 -17.92 -10.83
C ILE A 901 -19.98 -18.84 -10.51
N ARG A 902 -20.57 -19.50 -11.51
CA ARG A 902 -21.66 -20.47 -11.31
C ARG A 902 -21.24 -21.60 -10.37
N VAL A 903 -20.04 -22.15 -10.57
CA VAL A 903 -19.48 -23.20 -9.71
C VAL A 903 -19.26 -22.67 -8.29
N LEU A 904 -18.71 -21.46 -8.13
CA LEU A 904 -18.50 -20.82 -6.82
C LEU A 904 -19.82 -20.62 -6.07
N ILE A 905 -20.85 -20.06 -6.71
CA ILE A 905 -22.17 -19.84 -6.13
C ILE A 905 -22.77 -21.17 -5.62
N ASN A 906 -22.65 -22.25 -6.37
CA ASN A 906 -23.11 -23.56 -5.92
C ASN A 906 -22.39 -24.03 -4.66
N VAL A 907 -21.11 -23.78 -4.55
CA VAL A 907 -20.30 -24.09 -3.36
C VAL A 907 -20.77 -23.26 -2.16
N LEU A 908 -20.98 -21.95 -2.33
CA LEU A 908 -21.46 -21.06 -1.27
C LEU A 908 -22.87 -21.46 -0.79
N ASN A 909 -23.76 -21.80 -1.72
CA ASN A 909 -25.10 -22.30 -1.40
C ASN A 909 -25.05 -23.58 -0.56
N ARG A 910 -24.18 -24.54 -0.89
CA ARG A 910 -23.98 -25.76 -0.08
C ARG A 910 -23.50 -25.47 1.35
N LEU A 911 -22.72 -24.39 1.58
CA LEU A 911 -22.35 -23.97 2.94
C LEU A 911 -23.57 -23.47 3.72
N VAL A 912 -24.42 -22.66 3.06
CA VAL A 912 -25.64 -22.14 3.67
C VAL A 912 -26.66 -23.27 3.96
N GLU A 913 -26.80 -24.23 3.05
CA GLU A 913 -27.67 -25.39 3.22
C GLU A 913 -27.30 -26.26 4.42
N LYS A 914 -26.05 -26.25 4.84
CA LYS A 914 -25.57 -26.89 6.08
C LYS A 914 -25.86 -26.08 7.36
N GLY A 915 -26.57 -24.94 7.26
CA GLY A 915 -26.92 -24.06 8.35
C GLY A 915 -25.97 -22.89 8.63
N ASN A 916 -24.86 -22.78 7.90
CA ASN A 916 -23.89 -21.71 8.08
C ASN A 916 -24.38 -20.38 7.51
N THR A 917 -23.74 -19.30 7.93
CA THR A 917 -23.94 -17.97 7.37
C THR A 917 -22.78 -17.62 6.46
N VAL A 918 -23.06 -17.16 5.25
CA VAL A 918 -22.06 -16.71 4.29
C VAL A 918 -22.25 -15.22 4.04
N VAL A 919 -21.22 -14.42 4.31
CA VAL A 919 -21.18 -12.98 4.03
C VAL A 919 -20.14 -12.74 2.95
N VAL A 920 -20.56 -12.16 1.84
CA VAL A 920 -19.70 -11.88 0.68
C VAL A 920 -19.68 -10.37 0.42
N ILE A 921 -18.50 -9.78 0.34
CA ILE A 921 -18.34 -8.41 -0.17
C ILE A 921 -18.19 -8.55 -1.68
N GLU A 922 -19.11 -7.96 -2.47
CA GLU A 922 -19.12 -8.16 -3.91
C GLU A 922 -19.71 -6.98 -4.71
N HIS A 923 -19.24 -6.90 -5.96
CA HIS A 923 -19.72 -5.96 -6.97
C HIS A 923 -20.35 -6.66 -8.19
N ASN A 924 -20.07 -7.95 -8.34
CA ASN A 924 -20.56 -8.74 -9.47
C ASN A 924 -22.08 -8.98 -9.36
N LEU A 925 -22.85 -8.53 -10.36
CA LEU A 925 -24.31 -8.60 -10.35
C LEU A 925 -24.82 -10.05 -10.36
N ASP A 926 -24.08 -11.00 -10.92
CA ASP A 926 -24.45 -12.41 -10.92
C ASP A 926 -24.46 -13.01 -9.50
N VAL A 927 -23.57 -12.55 -8.62
CA VAL A 927 -23.56 -12.92 -7.21
C VAL A 927 -24.62 -12.15 -6.42
N ILE A 928 -24.74 -10.84 -6.67
CA ILE A 928 -25.70 -9.98 -5.97
C ILE A 928 -27.13 -10.46 -6.22
N LYS A 929 -27.50 -10.82 -7.47
CA LYS A 929 -28.86 -11.27 -7.81
C LYS A 929 -29.27 -12.61 -7.19
N VAL A 930 -28.29 -13.46 -6.79
CA VAL A 930 -28.58 -14.77 -6.17
C VAL A 930 -28.51 -14.77 -4.64
N ALA A 931 -28.04 -13.70 -3.99
CA ALA A 931 -27.97 -13.58 -2.55
C ALA A 931 -29.36 -13.60 -1.90
N ASP A 932 -29.47 -14.13 -0.69
CA ASP A 932 -30.72 -14.12 0.07
C ASP A 932 -31.01 -12.74 0.69
N TYR A 933 -29.96 -12.01 1.06
CA TYR A 933 -30.07 -10.70 1.70
C TYR A 933 -28.94 -9.77 1.23
N LEU A 934 -29.26 -8.51 0.97
CA LEU A 934 -28.31 -7.48 0.54
C LEU A 934 -28.16 -6.41 1.62
N ILE A 935 -26.94 -5.86 1.69
CA ILE A 935 -26.61 -4.65 2.43
C ILE A 935 -25.86 -3.74 1.44
N ASP A 936 -26.51 -2.67 1.00
CA ASP A 936 -25.94 -1.71 0.07
C ASP A 936 -25.36 -0.52 0.84
N MET A 937 -24.04 -0.30 0.65
CA MET A 937 -23.26 0.74 1.32
C MET A 937 -23.04 1.93 0.36
N GLY A 938 -23.21 3.14 0.89
CA GLY A 938 -23.06 4.35 0.07
C GLY A 938 -23.33 5.64 0.86
N PRO A 939 -23.96 6.65 0.21
CA PRO A 939 -24.32 6.72 -1.22
C PRO A 939 -23.09 6.82 -2.15
N GLU A 940 -22.00 7.49 -1.73
CA GLU A 940 -20.78 7.70 -2.49
C GLU A 940 -19.57 7.03 -1.84
N GLY A 941 -18.39 7.21 -2.42
CA GLY A 941 -17.10 6.84 -1.80
C GLY A 941 -16.61 7.88 -0.78
N GLY A 942 -15.59 7.52 0.02
CA GLY A 942 -14.92 8.42 0.95
C GLY A 942 -15.85 9.07 1.98
N LYS A 943 -15.71 10.38 2.19
CA LYS A 943 -16.52 11.17 3.14
C LYS A 943 -18.00 11.22 2.76
N GLY A 944 -18.32 11.10 1.47
CA GLY A 944 -19.70 11.02 0.96
C GLY A 944 -20.36 9.67 1.25
N GLY A 945 -19.59 8.64 1.60
CA GLY A 945 -20.05 7.29 1.91
C GLY A 945 -20.25 7.01 3.39
N GLY A 946 -20.05 5.76 3.75
CA GLY A 946 -20.05 5.29 5.14
C GLY A 946 -21.43 5.14 5.77
N GLN A 947 -22.46 4.93 4.96
CA GLN A 947 -23.84 4.69 5.42
C GLN A 947 -24.41 3.43 4.77
N VAL A 948 -25.40 2.83 5.41
CA VAL A 948 -26.24 1.80 4.79
C VAL A 948 -27.36 2.50 4.02
N VAL A 949 -27.39 2.32 2.72
CA VAL A 949 -28.34 2.96 1.79
C VAL A 949 -29.61 2.13 1.69
N ALA A 950 -29.47 0.81 1.55
CA ALA A 950 -30.58 -0.12 1.45
C ALA A 950 -30.21 -1.47 2.06
N THR A 951 -31.23 -2.16 2.60
CA THR A 951 -31.12 -3.56 3.06
C THR A 951 -32.38 -4.30 2.68
N GLY A 952 -32.31 -5.60 2.47
CA GLY A 952 -33.43 -6.45 2.12
C GLY A 952 -33.07 -7.53 1.10
N THR A 953 -34.07 -8.18 0.52
CA THR A 953 -33.85 -9.10 -0.61
C THR A 953 -33.42 -8.32 -1.87
N PRO A 954 -32.77 -8.95 -2.83
CA PRO A 954 -32.41 -8.30 -4.09
C PRO A 954 -33.60 -7.62 -4.79
N GLU A 955 -34.77 -8.23 -4.74
CA GLU A 955 -36.01 -7.70 -5.33
C GLU A 955 -36.49 -6.44 -4.60
N GLU A 956 -36.38 -6.41 -3.26
CA GLU A 956 -36.76 -5.25 -2.43
C GLU A 956 -35.80 -4.08 -2.68
N VAL A 957 -34.50 -4.32 -2.73
CA VAL A 957 -33.48 -3.29 -3.01
C VAL A 957 -33.66 -2.71 -4.42
N ALA A 958 -33.88 -3.56 -5.42
CA ALA A 958 -34.15 -3.15 -6.78
C ALA A 958 -35.43 -2.31 -6.90
N LYS A 959 -36.49 -2.66 -6.19
CA LYS A 959 -37.77 -1.97 -6.17
C LYS A 959 -37.69 -0.61 -5.45
N ASN A 960 -36.92 -0.52 -4.37
CA ASN A 960 -36.76 0.73 -3.60
C ASN A 960 -36.04 1.80 -4.40
N GLY A 961 -35.20 1.44 -5.38
CA GLY A 961 -34.56 2.36 -6.31
C GLY A 961 -33.55 3.31 -5.68
N VAL A 962 -33.14 3.06 -4.42
CA VAL A 962 -32.23 3.93 -3.67
C VAL A 962 -30.79 3.43 -3.84
N GLY A 963 -29.86 4.37 -4.07
CA GLY A 963 -28.44 4.04 -4.27
C GLY A 963 -28.07 3.72 -5.71
N HIS A 964 -26.79 3.53 -5.94
CA HIS A 964 -26.26 3.27 -7.30
C HIS A 964 -26.40 1.81 -7.74
N THR A 965 -26.51 0.88 -6.80
CA THR A 965 -26.65 -0.56 -7.08
C THR A 965 -28.04 -0.91 -7.63
N ALA A 966 -29.09 -0.28 -7.09
CA ALA A 966 -30.48 -0.63 -7.37
C ALA A 966 -30.87 -0.58 -8.86
N PRO A 967 -30.49 0.42 -9.67
CA PRO A 967 -30.84 0.49 -11.12
C PRO A 967 -30.23 -0.68 -11.91
N PHE A 968 -28.95 -0.99 -11.68
CA PHE A 968 -28.27 -2.09 -12.35
C PHE A 968 -28.83 -3.45 -11.97
N LEU A 969 -29.14 -3.63 -10.67
CA LEU A 969 -29.76 -4.84 -10.17
C LEU A 969 -31.17 -5.05 -10.72
N ALA A 970 -31.97 -4.00 -10.83
CA ALA A 970 -33.32 -4.05 -11.40
C ALA A 970 -33.29 -4.53 -12.87
N GLU A 971 -32.36 -4.01 -13.67
CA GLU A 971 -32.19 -4.41 -15.05
C GLU A 971 -31.70 -5.86 -15.17
N GLU A 972 -30.75 -6.27 -14.33
CA GLU A 972 -30.25 -7.64 -14.34
C GLU A 972 -31.31 -8.67 -13.91
N LEU A 973 -32.13 -8.35 -12.90
CA LEU A 973 -33.26 -9.19 -12.48
C LEU A 973 -34.33 -9.27 -13.58
N ARG A 974 -34.58 -8.18 -14.31
CA ARG A 974 -35.52 -8.16 -15.46
C ARG A 974 -35.01 -9.07 -16.57
N LEU A 975 -33.74 -8.95 -16.96
CA LEU A 975 -33.12 -9.78 -17.99
C LEU A 975 -33.14 -11.26 -17.58
N SER A 976 -32.78 -11.56 -16.34
CA SER A 976 -32.80 -12.94 -15.81
C SER A 976 -34.17 -13.58 -15.87
N LYS A 977 -35.26 -12.85 -15.57
CA LYS A 977 -36.65 -13.34 -15.71
C LYS A 977 -36.99 -13.68 -17.15
N VAL A 978 -36.68 -12.79 -18.11
CA VAL A 978 -36.94 -13.02 -19.53
C VAL A 978 -36.20 -14.26 -20.04
N LEU A 979 -34.97 -14.47 -19.61
CA LEU A 979 -34.17 -15.65 -19.98
C LEU A 979 -34.75 -16.93 -19.36
N GLN A 980 -35.15 -16.93 -18.12
CA GLN A 980 -35.78 -18.07 -17.46
C GLN A 980 -37.11 -18.46 -18.14
N GLU A 981 -37.91 -17.49 -18.57
CA GLU A 981 -39.15 -17.73 -19.31
C GLU A 981 -38.87 -18.36 -20.70
N LYS A 982 -37.88 -17.86 -21.45
CA LYS A 982 -37.44 -18.44 -22.71
C LYS A 982 -36.96 -19.88 -22.53
N HIS A 983 -36.14 -20.18 -21.54
CA HIS A 983 -35.68 -21.54 -21.26
C HIS A 983 -36.82 -22.49 -20.91
N ARG A 984 -37.79 -22.07 -20.09
CA ARG A 984 -38.99 -22.88 -19.78
C ARG A 984 -39.80 -23.18 -21.03
N GLN A 985 -40.01 -22.21 -21.93
CA GLN A 985 -40.72 -22.38 -23.20
C GLN A 985 -39.98 -23.33 -24.13
N ALA A 986 -38.65 -23.23 -24.22
CA ALA A 986 -37.82 -24.12 -25.02
C ALA A 986 -37.89 -25.57 -24.51
N GLN A 987 -37.82 -25.79 -23.22
CA GLN A 987 -37.94 -27.12 -22.62
C GLN A 987 -39.35 -27.71 -22.77
N ALA A 988 -40.39 -26.90 -22.68
CA ALA A 988 -41.78 -27.35 -22.92
C ALA A 988 -42.06 -27.67 -24.42
N GLY A 989 -41.32 -26.99 -25.33
CA GLY A 989 -41.34 -27.28 -26.76
C GLY A 989 -40.65 -28.58 -27.15
N HIS A 990 -39.62 -29.02 -26.43
CA HIS A 990 -38.92 -30.29 -26.65
C HIS A 990 -39.62 -31.52 -26.06
N GLN A 991 -40.57 -31.32 -25.17
CA GLN A 991 -41.41 -32.41 -24.60
C GLN A 991 -42.71 -32.66 -25.34
N LYS A 992 -43.01 -31.86 -26.36
CA LYS A 992 -44.05 -32.08 -27.35
C LYS A 992 -43.44 -32.63 -28.63
#